data_78b4332c6c97611665a71319f3359cf6
#
_entry.id   78b4332c6c97611665a71319f3359cf6
#
_cell.length_a   1.000
_cell.length_b   1.000
_cell.length_c   1.000
_cell.angle_alpha   90.00
_cell.angle_beta   90.00
_cell.angle_gamma   90.00
#
_symmetry.space_group_name_H-M   'P 1'
#
loop_
_entity.id
_entity.type
_entity.pdbx_description
1 polymer ?
#
loop_
_entity_poly.entity_id
_entity_poly.type
_entity_poly.pdbx_seq_one_letter_code
_entity_poly.pdbx_strand_id
1 'polypeptide(L)'
;MSFYELGGNVLNYNHKEIEKKWQNYWEENKTFKTNDNLGQKKFYALDMFPYPSGAGLHVGHPEGYTATDIISRYKRMQGYNVLHPMGWDAFGLPAEQYALDTGNDPREFTQKNIQTFKRQIQELGFSYDWDREVNTTDPEYYKWTQWIFIQLYNKGLAYVDEVAVNWCPALGTVLSNEEVVDGVSERGGHPVYRKPMKQWVLKITEYADRLLEDLDELDWPESIKDMQRNWIGRSEGAKVTFKIEQSDQNIEVFTTRPDTIYGTSFLVLSPEHPLVNEITTSDKEQEVKLYQNEASKKSDLERTDLAKEKTGVFTGAFAINPLSGDKLPIWIADYVLSTYGTGAVMAVPGHDERDHEFATKFNLPIIEVIEGGEVQKNAYTGEGKHINSGELDGLENEAAISKAIELLESKGAGEKKVNYKLRDWLFSRQRYWGEPIPIIHWEDGSMTTVPEDELPLLLPETDEIKPSGTGESPLANIDAFVNVIDEKTGMKGRRETNTMPQWAGSCWYYLRYIDPHNEKMIADPEKLKHWLPVDLYIGGVEHAVLHLLYARFWHKVLYDLGIVPTKEPFQKLYNQGMILGEGNEKMSKSKGNVINPDDIVASHGADTLRLYEMFMGPLDAAIAWSEKGLDGSRRFLDRVWRLIITDENSINKKIVDSNDHSLDKVYNQTVKKVTEDFDTLSFNTAISQLMVFINECYKTNEVYKPYIEGFVKMLAPIAPHIGEELWDRLGHENTITYQPWPTFDESLLVDDEVEIVVQVNGKVRAKINIPKDLSKEEMQDLALSNDNVKMSIEGKEVKKVIAVPQKLVNIVAK
;
A
#
# COMPACT_ATOMS: atom_id res chain seq x y z
N MET A 1 16.63 -18.74 33.44
CA MET A 1 16.37 -20.18 33.58
C MET A 1 14.87 -20.38 33.64
N SER A 2 14.29 -20.79 32.53
CA SER A 2 12.85 -20.95 32.37
C SER A 2 12.39 -22.24 33.01
N PHE A 3 11.20 -22.26 33.56
CA PHE A 3 10.54 -23.37 34.26
C PHE A 3 10.37 -24.68 33.41
N TYR A 4 10.95 -24.70 32.21
CA TYR A 4 10.84 -25.82 31.26
C TYR A 4 11.97 -26.87 31.33
N GLU A 5 12.96 -26.71 32.20
CA GLU A 5 14.08 -27.65 32.30
C GLU A 5 14.00 -28.68 33.45
N LEU A 6 12.91 -28.72 34.21
CA LEU A 6 12.77 -29.66 35.32
C LEU A 6 11.44 -30.41 35.23
N GLY A 7 11.42 -31.53 34.53
CA GLY A 7 10.31 -32.48 34.63
C GLY A 7 10.28 -33.44 33.45
N GLY A 8 10.68 -34.70 33.72
CA GLY A 8 10.82 -35.75 32.73
C GLY A 8 9.58 -36.09 31.92
N ASN A 9 9.83 -36.58 30.71
CA ASN A 9 8.96 -37.35 29.81
C ASN A 9 7.45 -36.99 29.74
N VAL A 10 7.13 -35.73 29.51
CA VAL A 10 5.82 -35.42 28.97
C VAL A 10 6.04 -35.33 27.48
N LEU A 11 5.38 -36.16 26.69
CA LEU A 11 5.34 -36.07 25.22
C LEU A 11 4.62 -34.79 24.85
N ASN A 12 5.37 -33.70 24.86
CA ASN A 12 4.90 -32.41 24.45
C ASN A 12 4.96 -32.30 22.93
N TYR A 13 4.09 -31.47 22.38
CA TYR A 13 4.16 -31.04 20.99
C TYR A 13 5.58 -30.55 20.64
N ASN A 14 6.35 -31.42 19.94
CA ASN A 14 7.70 -31.10 19.50
C ASN A 14 7.67 -30.35 18.15
N HIS A 15 7.59 -29.04 18.22
CA HIS A 15 7.49 -28.21 17.01
C HIS A 15 8.69 -28.37 16.08
N LYS A 16 9.91 -28.54 16.60
CA LYS A 16 11.14 -28.64 15.78
C LYS A 16 11.10 -29.86 14.84
N GLU A 17 10.69 -31.01 15.34
CA GLU A 17 10.59 -32.22 14.53
C GLU A 17 9.41 -32.18 13.57
N ILE A 18 8.26 -31.74 14.05
CA ILE A 18 7.02 -31.68 13.27
C ILE A 18 7.13 -30.67 12.13
N GLU A 19 7.63 -29.47 12.41
CA GLU A 19 7.78 -28.42 11.39
C GLU A 19 8.74 -28.83 10.30
N LYS A 20 9.89 -29.40 10.66
CA LYS A 20 10.88 -29.90 9.68
C LYS A 20 10.33 -31.06 8.84
N LYS A 21 9.63 -32.01 9.48
CA LYS A 21 8.99 -33.15 8.79
C LYS A 21 8.06 -32.66 7.67
N TRP A 22 7.18 -31.73 7.98
CA TRP A 22 6.16 -31.27 7.03
C TRP A 22 6.71 -30.31 5.98
N GLN A 23 7.68 -29.46 6.32
CA GLN A 23 8.40 -28.64 5.34
C GLN A 23 9.10 -29.51 4.28
N ASN A 24 9.77 -30.58 4.71
CA ASN A 24 10.39 -31.54 3.79
C ASN A 24 9.34 -32.24 2.91
N TYR A 25 8.22 -32.67 3.51
CA TYR A 25 7.12 -33.30 2.77
C TYR A 25 6.58 -32.36 1.66
N TRP A 26 6.31 -31.12 1.99
CA TRP A 26 5.78 -30.15 1.02
C TRP A 26 6.77 -29.85 -0.12
N GLU A 27 8.05 -29.77 0.21
CA GLU A 27 9.10 -29.54 -0.79
C GLU A 27 9.26 -30.74 -1.73
N GLU A 28 9.38 -31.95 -1.19
CA GLU A 28 9.55 -33.18 -1.96
C GLU A 28 8.35 -33.48 -2.88
N ASN A 29 7.14 -33.22 -2.41
CA ASN A 29 5.90 -33.46 -3.15
C ASN A 29 5.44 -32.28 -3.98
N LYS A 30 6.13 -31.12 -3.91
CA LYS A 30 5.67 -29.89 -4.54
C LYS A 30 4.19 -29.60 -4.27
N THR A 31 3.81 -29.74 -3.00
CA THR A 31 2.41 -29.74 -2.54
C THR A 31 1.64 -28.50 -2.99
N PHE A 32 2.30 -27.36 -3.07
CA PHE A 32 1.66 -26.07 -3.38
C PHE A 32 1.83 -25.65 -4.84
N LYS A 33 2.23 -26.55 -5.71
CA LYS A 33 2.38 -26.27 -7.13
C LYS A 33 1.06 -25.87 -7.75
N THR A 34 1.05 -24.72 -8.40
CA THR A 34 -0.06 -24.26 -9.22
C THR A 34 -0.14 -25.13 -10.47
N ASN A 35 -1.32 -25.64 -10.80
CA ASN A 35 -1.49 -26.43 -12.02
C ASN A 35 -1.89 -25.54 -13.21
N ASP A 36 -1.68 -26.04 -14.41
CA ASP A 36 -1.99 -25.36 -15.67
C ASP A 36 -3.41 -25.66 -16.20
N ASN A 37 -4.30 -26.22 -15.34
CA ASN A 37 -5.66 -26.50 -15.72
C ASN A 37 -6.50 -25.21 -15.76
N LEU A 38 -6.65 -24.63 -16.94
CA LEU A 38 -7.41 -23.42 -17.18
C LEU A 38 -8.93 -23.59 -17.02
N GLY A 39 -9.43 -24.83 -16.87
CA GLY A 39 -10.84 -25.11 -16.58
C GLY A 39 -11.20 -25.06 -15.11
N GLN A 40 -10.23 -25.08 -14.21
CA GLN A 40 -10.44 -24.99 -12.76
C GLN A 40 -10.57 -23.52 -12.31
N LYS A 41 -11.50 -23.26 -11.40
CA LYS A 41 -11.67 -21.92 -10.83
C LYS A 41 -10.39 -21.46 -10.16
N LYS A 42 -9.90 -20.28 -10.53
CA LYS A 42 -8.62 -19.74 -10.08
C LYS A 42 -8.76 -18.84 -8.86
N PHE A 43 -7.70 -18.76 -8.07
CA PHE A 43 -7.50 -17.71 -7.10
C PHE A 43 -6.02 -17.28 -7.09
N TYR A 44 -5.79 -16.02 -7.38
CA TYR A 44 -4.45 -15.42 -7.39
C TYR A 44 -4.25 -14.60 -6.11
N ALA A 45 -3.47 -15.13 -5.18
CA ALA A 45 -3.10 -14.47 -3.94
C ALA A 45 -1.67 -13.93 -4.04
N LEU A 46 -1.51 -12.63 -3.86
CA LEU A 46 -0.23 -11.95 -4.06
C LEU A 46 0.22 -11.21 -2.80
N ASP A 47 1.46 -11.45 -2.41
CA ASP A 47 2.19 -10.63 -1.45
C ASP A 47 3.03 -9.59 -2.18
N MET A 48 3.25 -8.44 -1.55
CA MET A 48 4.31 -7.54 -1.99
C MET A 48 5.65 -8.22 -1.71
N PHE A 49 6.38 -8.57 -2.76
CA PHE A 49 7.64 -9.30 -2.59
C PHE A 49 8.71 -8.44 -1.89
N PRO A 50 9.54 -9.06 -1.04
CA PRO A 50 10.46 -8.30 -0.21
C PRO A 50 11.70 -7.84 -0.96
N TYR A 51 12.32 -6.78 -0.46
CA TYR A 51 13.70 -6.45 -0.74
C TYR A 51 14.60 -7.28 0.18
N PRO A 52 15.48 -8.13 -0.35
CA PRO A 52 16.34 -9.00 0.46
C PRO A 52 17.50 -8.20 1.08
N SER A 53 17.30 -7.70 2.29
CA SER A 53 18.30 -6.96 3.07
C SER A 53 19.23 -7.89 3.86
N GLY A 54 20.41 -7.40 4.25
CA GLY A 54 21.40 -8.21 4.96
C GLY A 54 21.00 -8.69 6.35
N ALA A 55 19.98 -8.08 6.96
CA ALA A 55 19.51 -8.46 8.30
C ALA A 55 18.49 -9.62 8.30
N GLY A 56 18.01 -10.06 7.14
CA GLY A 56 16.89 -10.99 7.05
C GLY A 56 15.56 -10.34 7.41
N LEU A 57 14.56 -11.19 7.63
CA LEU A 57 13.23 -10.78 8.05
C LEU A 57 13.21 -10.30 9.51
N HIS A 58 12.34 -9.37 9.83
CA HIS A 58 11.88 -9.11 11.20
C HIS A 58 10.43 -9.59 11.36
N VAL A 59 9.93 -9.68 12.62
CA VAL A 59 8.60 -10.23 12.90
C VAL A 59 7.43 -9.48 12.28
N GLY A 60 7.64 -8.27 11.78
CA GLY A 60 6.62 -7.52 11.03
C GLY A 60 6.35 -8.04 9.63
N HIS A 61 7.32 -8.68 8.98
CA HIS A 61 7.14 -9.23 7.62
C HIS A 61 6.15 -10.41 7.57
N PRO A 62 6.20 -11.39 8.49
CA PRO A 62 5.32 -12.53 8.43
C PRO A 62 3.83 -12.22 8.63
N GLU A 63 3.46 -11.06 9.14
CA GLU A 63 2.05 -10.69 9.37
C GLU A 63 1.26 -10.72 8.07
N GLY A 64 1.68 -9.98 7.07
CA GLY A 64 1.05 -9.98 5.74
C GLY A 64 1.16 -11.31 5.02
N TYR A 65 2.32 -11.95 5.09
CA TYR A 65 2.55 -13.25 4.45
C TYR A 65 1.69 -14.36 5.06
N THR A 66 1.52 -14.35 6.37
CA THR A 66 0.65 -15.31 7.06
C THR A 66 -0.81 -15.11 6.64
N ALA A 67 -1.28 -13.88 6.57
CA ALA A 67 -2.64 -13.57 6.13
C ALA A 67 -2.92 -14.09 4.72
N THR A 68 -2.03 -13.82 3.78
CA THR A 68 -2.13 -14.30 2.40
C THR A 68 -2.06 -15.82 2.32
N ASP A 69 -1.21 -16.44 3.13
CA ASP A 69 -1.06 -17.89 3.21
C ASP A 69 -2.32 -18.58 3.74
N ILE A 70 -2.93 -18.03 4.78
CA ILE A 70 -4.20 -18.56 5.32
C ILE A 70 -5.26 -18.57 4.22
N ILE A 71 -5.42 -17.48 3.51
CA ILE A 71 -6.42 -17.38 2.43
C ILE A 71 -6.07 -18.34 1.30
N SER A 72 -4.81 -18.49 0.93
CA SER A 72 -4.36 -19.42 -0.10
C SER A 72 -4.69 -20.88 0.27
N ARG A 73 -4.43 -21.29 1.50
CA ARG A 73 -4.76 -22.61 2.02
C ARG A 73 -6.26 -22.85 2.10
N TYR A 74 -6.99 -21.86 2.59
CA TYR A 74 -8.45 -21.87 2.65
C TYR A 74 -9.09 -22.03 1.25
N LYS A 75 -8.60 -21.29 0.27
CA LYS A 75 -9.10 -21.39 -1.11
C LYS A 75 -8.79 -22.74 -1.75
N ARG A 76 -7.63 -23.35 -1.48
CA ARG A 76 -7.33 -24.72 -1.93
C ARG A 76 -8.32 -25.73 -1.37
N MET A 77 -8.68 -25.60 -0.10
CA MET A 77 -9.71 -26.44 0.54
C MET A 77 -11.12 -26.21 -0.03
N GLN A 78 -11.36 -25.06 -0.66
CA GLN A 78 -12.60 -24.76 -1.38
C GLN A 78 -12.57 -25.23 -2.86
N GLY A 79 -11.49 -25.89 -3.29
CA GLY A 79 -11.36 -26.45 -4.63
C GLY A 79 -10.81 -25.49 -5.68
N TYR A 80 -10.30 -24.32 -5.29
CA TYR A 80 -9.64 -23.40 -6.21
C TYR A 80 -8.25 -23.88 -6.61
N ASN A 81 -7.87 -23.60 -7.87
CA ASN A 81 -6.47 -23.60 -8.28
C ASN A 81 -5.84 -22.28 -7.83
N VAL A 82 -4.93 -22.34 -6.86
CA VAL A 82 -4.34 -21.16 -6.24
C VAL A 82 -2.96 -20.88 -6.81
N LEU A 83 -2.73 -19.64 -7.24
CA LEU A 83 -1.42 -19.10 -7.55
C LEU A 83 -0.96 -18.27 -6.36
N HIS A 84 0.02 -18.78 -5.63
CA HIS A 84 0.62 -18.12 -4.45
C HIS A 84 2.14 -18.09 -4.62
N PRO A 85 2.67 -17.06 -5.33
CA PRO A 85 4.07 -16.97 -5.68
C PRO A 85 4.87 -16.12 -4.72
N MET A 86 6.19 -16.25 -4.78
CA MET A 86 7.15 -15.42 -4.06
C MET A 86 8.38 -15.14 -4.92
N GLY A 87 9.02 -14.03 -4.68
CA GLY A 87 10.22 -13.61 -5.37
C GLY A 87 10.95 -12.48 -4.64
N TRP A 88 11.86 -11.82 -5.36
CA TRP A 88 12.81 -10.88 -4.79
C TRP A 88 12.88 -9.60 -5.62
N ASP A 89 12.59 -8.49 -4.96
CA ASP A 89 12.82 -7.14 -5.49
C ASP A 89 14.23 -6.72 -5.09
N ALA A 90 15.21 -7.08 -5.91
CA ALA A 90 16.59 -7.16 -5.47
C ALA A 90 17.52 -6.08 -6.07
N PHE A 91 17.05 -5.28 -7.01
CA PHE A 91 17.76 -4.07 -7.42
C PHE A 91 17.54 -2.95 -6.41
N GLY A 92 18.39 -1.94 -6.43
CA GLY A 92 18.22 -0.74 -5.65
C GLY A 92 19.41 -0.38 -4.78
N LEU A 93 19.21 0.69 -4.03
CA LEU A 93 20.27 1.40 -3.32
C LEU A 93 21.00 0.60 -2.24
N PRO A 94 20.34 -0.22 -1.40
CA PRO A 94 21.07 -0.87 -0.31
C PRO A 94 22.19 -1.82 -0.76
N ALA A 95 21.99 -2.57 -1.84
CA ALA A 95 23.02 -3.45 -2.38
C ALA A 95 24.17 -2.67 -3.03
N GLU A 96 23.86 -1.60 -3.75
CA GLU A 96 24.88 -0.71 -4.32
C GLU A 96 25.68 -0.02 -3.22
N GLN A 97 25.01 0.46 -2.17
CA GLN A 97 25.66 1.09 -1.02
C GLN A 97 26.63 0.13 -0.32
N TYR A 98 26.23 -1.12 -0.14
CA TYR A 98 27.10 -2.17 0.39
C TYR A 98 28.32 -2.36 -0.50
N ALA A 99 28.14 -2.38 -1.82
CA ALA A 99 29.23 -2.53 -2.78
C ALA A 99 30.22 -1.36 -2.71
N LEU A 100 29.71 -0.13 -2.62
CA LEU A 100 30.54 1.08 -2.46
C LEU A 100 31.32 1.10 -1.13
N ASP A 101 30.69 0.64 -0.03
CA ASP A 101 31.29 0.64 1.29
C ASP A 101 32.34 -0.45 1.48
N THR A 102 32.14 -1.61 0.89
CA THR A 102 32.97 -2.82 1.13
C THR A 102 33.89 -3.18 -0.02
N GLY A 103 33.65 -2.64 -1.22
CA GLY A 103 34.32 -3.05 -2.46
C GLY A 103 33.90 -4.42 -2.98
N ASN A 104 32.85 -5.04 -2.39
CA ASN A 104 32.34 -6.33 -2.82
C ASN A 104 31.27 -6.20 -3.92
N ASP A 105 31.13 -7.25 -4.73
CA ASP A 105 30.10 -7.28 -5.78
C ASP A 105 28.68 -7.29 -5.19
N PRO A 106 27.79 -6.42 -5.63
CA PRO A 106 26.40 -6.41 -5.18
C PRO A 106 25.64 -7.69 -5.53
N ARG A 107 26.08 -8.44 -6.55
CA ARG A 107 25.47 -9.74 -6.93
C ARG A 107 25.63 -10.79 -5.83
N GLU A 108 26.81 -10.93 -5.28
CA GLU A 108 27.10 -11.89 -4.20
C GLU A 108 26.31 -11.54 -2.93
N PHE A 109 26.31 -10.29 -2.56
CA PHE A 109 25.54 -9.78 -1.42
C PHE A 109 24.05 -10.08 -1.58
N THR A 110 23.48 -9.76 -2.75
CA THR A 110 22.07 -9.98 -3.07
C THR A 110 21.73 -11.46 -3.02
N GLN A 111 22.56 -12.31 -3.62
CA GLN A 111 22.34 -13.75 -3.64
C GLN A 111 22.34 -14.38 -2.24
N LYS A 112 23.25 -13.95 -1.39
CA LYS A 112 23.32 -14.37 0.01
C LYS A 112 22.08 -13.95 0.79
N ASN A 113 21.63 -12.74 0.59
CA ASN A 113 20.44 -12.22 1.26
C ASN A 113 19.17 -12.94 0.80
N ILE A 114 19.04 -13.23 -0.49
CA ILE A 114 17.95 -14.05 -1.03
C ILE A 114 17.90 -15.41 -0.36
N GLN A 115 19.04 -16.09 -0.22
CA GLN A 115 19.11 -17.39 0.44
C GLN A 115 18.62 -17.31 1.89
N THR A 116 19.01 -16.28 2.64
CA THR A 116 18.57 -16.08 4.03
C THR A 116 17.06 -15.85 4.11
N PHE A 117 16.53 -14.96 3.29
CA PHE A 117 15.08 -14.68 3.24
C PHE A 117 14.28 -15.93 2.85
N LYS A 118 14.72 -16.64 1.84
CA LYS A 118 14.07 -17.88 1.37
C LYS A 118 14.02 -18.94 2.46
N ARG A 119 15.12 -19.17 3.14
CA ARG A 119 15.17 -20.08 4.28
C ARG A 119 14.18 -19.68 5.38
N GLN A 120 14.16 -18.41 5.78
CA GLN A 120 13.24 -17.92 6.82
C GLN A 120 11.77 -18.07 6.41
N ILE A 121 11.44 -17.76 5.17
CA ILE A 121 10.08 -17.90 4.60
C ILE A 121 9.67 -19.37 4.55
N GLN A 122 10.55 -20.26 4.16
CA GLN A 122 10.29 -21.70 4.14
C GLN A 122 10.09 -22.27 5.54
N GLU A 123 10.89 -21.85 6.51
CA GLU A 123 10.75 -22.25 7.92
C GLU A 123 9.45 -21.78 8.58
N LEU A 124 8.84 -20.71 8.08
CA LEU A 124 7.52 -20.25 8.51
C LEU A 124 6.37 -21.05 7.91
N GLY A 125 6.64 -21.96 6.98
CA GLY A 125 5.67 -22.90 6.43
C GLY A 125 4.68 -22.33 5.46
N PHE A 126 5.01 -21.22 4.80
CA PHE A 126 4.14 -20.61 3.80
C PHE A 126 4.00 -21.47 2.54
N SER A 127 2.80 -21.49 1.98
CA SER A 127 2.43 -22.34 0.84
C SER A 127 2.74 -21.68 -0.51
N TYR A 128 3.97 -21.23 -0.69
CA TYR A 128 4.42 -20.67 -1.97
C TYR A 128 4.74 -21.74 -2.99
N ASP A 129 4.42 -21.46 -4.26
CA ASP A 129 4.89 -22.23 -5.39
C ASP A 129 6.28 -21.75 -5.83
N TRP A 130 7.32 -22.38 -5.32
CA TRP A 130 8.72 -22.00 -5.57
C TRP A 130 9.19 -22.21 -7.01
N ASP A 131 8.47 -22.99 -7.80
CA ASP A 131 8.76 -23.13 -9.23
C ASP A 131 8.48 -21.83 -10.01
N ARG A 132 7.78 -20.88 -9.38
CA ARG A 132 7.45 -19.56 -9.95
C ARG A 132 8.25 -18.40 -9.34
N GLU A 133 9.31 -18.73 -8.62
CA GLU A 133 10.22 -17.74 -8.03
C GLU A 133 10.79 -16.81 -9.09
N VAL A 134 10.77 -15.51 -8.84
CA VAL A 134 11.37 -14.48 -9.69
C VAL A 134 12.36 -13.64 -8.90
N ASN A 135 13.37 -13.15 -9.61
CA ASN A 135 14.37 -12.22 -9.08
C ASN A 135 14.56 -11.09 -10.08
N THR A 136 14.27 -9.89 -9.69
CA THR A 136 14.34 -8.71 -10.58
C THR A 136 15.73 -8.46 -11.14
N THR A 137 16.78 -9.00 -10.51
CA THR A 137 18.18 -8.88 -10.95
C THR A 137 18.61 -9.95 -11.96
N ASP A 138 17.77 -10.95 -12.19
CA ASP A 138 18.06 -11.96 -13.21
C ASP A 138 17.90 -11.38 -14.63
N PRO A 139 18.87 -11.58 -15.52
CA PRO A 139 18.79 -11.09 -16.90
C PRO A 139 17.55 -11.60 -17.66
N GLU A 140 17.11 -12.80 -17.40
CA GLU A 140 15.90 -13.38 -18.00
C GLU A 140 14.62 -12.65 -17.54
N TYR A 141 14.64 -12.08 -16.34
CA TYR A 141 13.56 -11.25 -15.82
C TYR A 141 13.67 -9.82 -16.36
N TYR A 142 14.78 -9.13 -16.17
CA TYR A 142 14.86 -7.73 -16.56
C TYR A 142 14.93 -7.52 -18.09
N LYS A 143 15.19 -8.55 -18.87
CA LYS A 143 14.94 -8.54 -20.32
C LYS A 143 13.57 -7.95 -20.63
N TRP A 144 12.55 -8.38 -19.89
CA TRP A 144 11.16 -7.96 -20.12
C TRP A 144 10.86 -6.58 -19.52
N THR A 145 11.54 -6.20 -18.45
CA THR A 145 11.51 -4.82 -17.94
C THR A 145 12.05 -3.87 -19.01
N GLN A 146 13.14 -4.23 -19.64
CA GLN A 146 13.72 -3.48 -20.77
C GLN A 146 12.79 -3.47 -21.98
N TRP A 147 12.17 -4.59 -22.30
CA TRP A 147 11.21 -4.68 -23.39
C TRP A 147 10.00 -3.77 -23.16
N ILE A 148 9.46 -3.70 -21.94
CA ILE A 148 8.36 -2.77 -21.59
C ILE A 148 8.81 -1.33 -21.77
N PHE A 149 10.02 -0.99 -21.37
CA PHE A 149 10.57 0.35 -21.60
C PHE A 149 10.62 0.70 -23.10
N ILE A 150 11.04 -0.22 -23.95
CA ILE A 150 11.03 -0.04 -25.40
C ILE A 150 9.60 0.22 -25.90
N GLN A 151 8.60 -0.50 -25.40
CA GLN A 151 7.20 -0.26 -25.78
C GLN A 151 6.73 1.15 -25.35
N LEU A 152 7.09 1.57 -24.13
CA LEU A 152 6.83 2.93 -23.65
C LEU A 152 7.49 3.98 -24.56
N TYR A 153 8.74 3.77 -24.92
CA TYR A 153 9.48 4.65 -25.83
C TYR A 153 8.81 4.74 -27.20
N ASN A 154 8.45 3.60 -27.79
CA ASN A 154 7.80 3.54 -29.11
C ASN A 154 6.41 4.21 -29.11
N LYS A 155 5.70 4.21 -27.98
CA LYS A 155 4.43 4.95 -27.82
C LYS A 155 4.61 6.44 -27.53
N GLY A 156 5.83 6.93 -27.41
CA GLY A 156 6.11 8.31 -27.01
C GLY A 156 5.85 8.61 -25.54
N LEU A 157 5.71 7.57 -24.70
CA LEU A 157 5.49 7.70 -23.26
C LEU A 157 6.79 7.80 -22.44
N ALA A 158 7.92 7.46 -23.02
CA ALA A 158 9.24 7.66 -22.44
C ALA A 158 9.97 8.73 -23.23
N TYR A 159 10.47 9.75 -22.57
CA TYR A 159 11.18 10.89 -23.19
C TYR A 159 12.27 11.42 -22.27
N VAL A 160 13.17 12.21 -22.84
CA VAL A 160 14.23 12.88 -22.08
C VAL A 160 13.81 14.31 -21.81
N ASP A 161 13.92 14.74 -20.57
CA ASP A 161 13.66 16.11 -20.14
C ASP A 161 14.79 16.60 -19.22
N GLU A 162 14.91 17.90 -19.07
CA GLU A 162 15.85 18.51 -18.15
C GLU A 162 15.17 18.70 -16.79
N VAL A 163 15.59 17.90 -15.82
CA VAL A 163 14.99 17.88 -14.49
C VAL A 163 16.04 18.22 -13.44
N ALA A 164 15.68 19.04 -12.47
CA ALA A 164 16.55 19.35 -11.35
C ALA A 164 16.75 18.13 -10.45
N VAL A 165 18.01 17.74 -10.27
CA VAL A 165 18.42 16.62 -9.41
C VAL A 165 19.25 17.11 -8.22
N ASN A 166 19.37 16.29 -7.19
CA ASN A 166 20.15 16.59 -5.99
C ASN A 166 21.61 16.19 -6.22
N TRP A 167 22.43 17.14 -6.58
CA TRP A 167 23.86 16.94 -6.83
C TRP A 167 24.68 17.11 -5.54
N CYS A 168 25.51 16.12 -5.21
CA CYS A 168 26.46 16.19 -4.10
C CYS A 168 27.91 16.16 -4.63
N PRO A 169 28.60 17.31 -4.70
CA PRO A 169 29.96 17.37 -5.26
C PRO A 169 30.97 16.52 -4.46
N ALA A 170 30.82 16.46 -3.14
CA ALA A 170 31.72 15.70 -2.28
C ALA A 170 31.63 14.19 -2.51
N LEU A 171 30.45 13.68 -2.77
CA LEU A 171 30.21 12.28 -3.11
C LEU A 171 30.35 12.00 -4.62
N GLY A 172 30.35 13.05 -5.45
CA GLY A 172 30.48 12.96 -6.90
C GLY A 172 29.28 12.27 -7.58
N THR A 173 28.09 12.32 -6.97
CA THR A 173 26.91 11.62 -7.44
C THR A 173 25.62 12.40 -7.21
N VAL A 174 24.56 11.98 -7.89
CA VAL A 174 23.20 12.44 -7.67
C VAL A 174 22.54 11.61 -6.58
N LEU A 175 21.83 12.27 -5.67
CA LEU A 175 21.13 11.67 -4.55
C LEU A 175 19.62 11.71 -4.77
N SER A 176 18.91 10.68 -4.31
CA SER A 176 17.45 10.70 -4.23
C SER A 176 16.96 11.68 -3.16
N ASN A 177 15.68 12.03 -3.17
CA ASN A 177 15.12 12.91 -2.14
C ASN A 177 15.24 12.32 -0.73
N GLU A 178 15.17 10.99 -0.60
CA GLU A 178 15.28 10.27 0.66
C GLU A 178 16.71 10.31 1.23
N GLU A 179 17.72 10.49 0.37
CA GLU A 179 19.13 10.58 0.76
C GLU A 179 19.56 12.00 1.17
N VAL A 180 18.65 12.96 1.13
CA VAL A 180 18.92 14.35 1.50
C VAL A 180 18.10 14.73 2.72
N VAL A 181 18.80 15.15 3.78
CA VAL A 181 18.18 15.60 5.04
C VAL A 181 18.73 17.00 5.35
N ASP A 182 17.83 17.97 5.52
CA ASP A 182 18.20 19.37 5.84
C ASP A 182 19.26 19.99 4.89
N GLY A 183 19.19 19.66 3.59
CA GLY A 183 20.07 20.19 2.55
C GLY A 183 21.46 19.57 2.50
N VAL A 184 21.70 18.51 3.26
CA VAL A 184 22.94 17.74 3.25
C VAL A 184 22.68 16.26 2.98
N SER A 185 23.69 15.56 2.50
CA SER A 185 23.61 14.11 2.30
C SER A 185 23.45 13.40 3.66
N GLU A 186 22.55 12.42 3.75
CA GLU A 186 22.41 11.55 4.91
C GLU A 186 23.74 10.88 5.24
N ARG A 187 24.45 10.47 4.20
CA ARG A 187 25.79 9.90 4.32
C ARG A 187 26.84 11.02 4.29
N GLY A 188 27.57 11.19 5.39
CA GLY A 188 28.70 12.10 5.53
C GLY A 188 28.35 13.58 5.73
N GLY A 189 27.07 13.95 5.70
CA GLY A 189 26.63 15.33 5.96
C GLY A 189 27.16 16.38 4.99
N HIS A 190 27.37 16.02 3.72
CA HIS A 190 27.91 16.90 2.70
C HIS A 190 26.85 17.79 2.08
N PRO A 191 27.17 19.03 1.69
CA PRO A 191 26.25 19.93 1.00
C PRO A 191 25.71 19.34 -0.31
N VAL A 192 24.40 19.52 -0.53
CA VAL A 192 23.70 19.08 -1.74
C VAL A 192 23.12 20.29 -2.45
N TYR A 193 23.25 20.32 -3.77
CA TYR A 193 22.78 21.41 -4.61
C TYR A 193 21.80 20.88 -5.66
N ARG A 194 20.79 21.68 -5.99
CA ARG A 194 19.90 21.38 -7.12
C ARG A 194 20.62 21.70 -8.43
N LYS A 195 20.70 20.72 -9.30
CA LYS A 195 21.38 20.84 -10.62
C LYS A 195 20.45 20.29 -11.71
N PRO A 196 20.20 21.03 -12.80
CA PRO A 196 19.47 20.49 -13.93
C PRO A 196 20.30 19.43 -14.64
N MET A 197 19.68 18.29 -14.93
CA MET A 197 20.26 17.20 -15.73
C MET A 197 19.23 16.61 -16.68
N LYS A 198 19.69 16.13 -17.82
CA LYS A 198 18.86 15.35 -18.72
C LYS A 198 18.52 14.01 -18.08
N GLN A 199 17.23 13.73 -17.96
CA GLN A 199 16.70 12.55 -17.32
C GLN A 199 15.64 11.89 -18.19
N TRP A 200 15.52 10.56 -18.10
CA TRP A 200 14.39 9.84 -18.64
C TRP A 200 13.17 10.02 -17.75
N VAL A 201 12.04 10.30 -18.38
CA VAL A 201 10.77 10.57 -17.74
C VAL A 201 9.68 9.75 -18.43
N LEU A 202 8.76 9.18 -17.68
CA LEU A 202 7.60 8.48 -18.20
C LEU A 202 6.33 9.32 -18.05
N LYS A 203 5.53 9.40 -19.12
CA LYS A 203 4.30 10.21 -19.19
C LYS A 203 3.12 9.57 -18.45
N ILE A 204 3.23 9.37 -17.14
CA ILE A 204 2.12 8.88 -16.33
C ILE A 204 0.92 9.84 -16.38
N THR A 205 1.14 11.12 -16.61
CA THR A 205 0.09 12.13 -16.70
C THR A 205 -0.88 11.90 -17.87
N GLU A 206 -0.45 11.24 -18.94
CA GLU A 206 -1.33 10.82 -20.04
C GLU A 206 -2.42 9.82 -19.57
N TYR A 207 -2.18 9.14 -18.47
CA TYR A 207 -3.08 8.16 -17.88
C TYR A 207 -3.80 8.67 -16.61
N ALA A 208 -3.64 9.94 -16.26
CA ALA A 208 -4.15 10.52 -15.01
C ALA A 208 -5.66 10.33 -14.86
N ASP A 209 -6.46 10.63 -15.88
CA ASP A 209 -7.91 10.48 -15.83
C ASP A 209 -8.33 9.02 -15.69
N ARG A 210 -7.72 8.11 -16.44
CA ARG A 210 -7.99 6.67 -16.35
C ARG A 210 -7.58 6.09 -15.00
N LEU A 211 -6.47 6.56 -14.43
CA LEU A 211 -6.04 6.17 -13.08
C LEU A 211 -7.04 6.63 -12.01
N LEU A 212 -7.73 7.74 -12.21
CA LEU A 212 -8.81 8.20 -11.34
C LEU A 212 -10.12 7.43 -11.54
N GLU A 213 -10.59 7.33 -12.78
CA GLU A 213 -11.86 6.72 -13.14
C GLU A 213 -11.93 5.25 -12.71
N ASP A 214 -10.88 4.50 -12.97
CA ASP A 214 -10.84 3.06 -12.72
C ASP A 214 -10.68 2.70 -11.24
N LEU A 215 -10.41 3.66 -10.34
CA LEU A 215 -10.42 3.44 -8.89
C LEU A 215 -11.79 3.01 -8.37
N ASP A 216 -12.87 3.50 -8.96
CA ASP A 216 -14.23 3.22 -8.51
C ASP A 216 -14.63 1.74 -8.65
N GLU A 217 -13.97 1.00 -9.55
CA GLU A 217 -14.20 -0.43 -9.79
C GLU A 217 -13.40 -1.36 -8.85
N LEU A 218 -12.50 -0.80 -8.04
CA LEU A 218 -11.58 -1.55 -7.19
C LEU A 218 -12.13 -1.75 -5.78
N ASP A 219 -11.98 -2.97 -5.27
CA ASP A 219 -12.24 -3.31 -3.86
C ASP A 219 -11.00 -2.99 -3.00
N TRP A 220 -10.69 -1.72 -2.92
CA TRP A 220 -9.56 -1.19 -2.16
C TRP A 220 -10.05 -0.35 -0.99
N PRO A 221 -9.26 -0.22 0.10
CA PRO A 221 -9.57 0.72 1.17
C PRO A 221 -9.77 2.14 0.63
N GLU A 222 -10.83 2.83 1.05
CA GLU A 222 -11.10 4.20 0.60
C GLU A 222 -9.95 5.16 0.91
N SER A 223 -9.25 4.95 2.04
CA SER A 223 -8.07 5.74 2.39
C SER A 223 -6.96 5.66 1.34
N ILE A 224 -6.76 4.50 0.75
CA ILE A 224 -5.77 4.30 -0.33
C ILE A 224 -6.23 4.96 -1.63
N LYS A 225 -7.51 4.78 -1.98
CA LYS A 225 -8.09 5.46 -3.15
C LYS A 225 -7.97 6.98 -3.01
N ASP A 226 -8.27 7.52 -1.83
CA ASP A 226 -8.15 8.95 -1.55
C ASP A 226 -6.70 9.44 -1.61
N MET A 227 -5.74 8.64 -1.13
CA MET A 227 -4.32 8.96 -1.30
C MET A 227 -3.94 9.09 -2.77
N GLN A 228 -4.40 8.18 -3.62
CA GLN A 228 -4.15 8.27 -5.07
C GLN A 228 -4.89 9.42 -5.71
N ARG A 229 -6.16 9.65 -5.37
CA ARG A 229 -6.94 10.81 -5.86
C ARG A 229 -6.25 12.13 -5.53
N ASN A 230 -5.81 12.29 -4.29
CA ASN A 230 -5.10 13.49 -3.83
C ASN A 230 -3.73 13.64 -4.49
N TRP A 231 -3.01 12.55 -4.70
CA TRP A 231 -1.72 12.55 -5.38
C TRP A 231 -1.83 12.95 -6.86
N ILE A 232 -2.81 12.42 -7.56
CA ILE A 232 -3.13 12.81 -8.93
C ILE A 232 -3.63 14.25 -8.96
N GLY A 233 -4.47 14.63 -8.01
CA GLY A 233 -4.87 16.00 -7.77
C GLY A 233 -5.46 16.69 -8.98
N ARG A 234 -6.44 16.04 -9.62
CA ARG A 234 -7.16 16.62 -10.76
C ARG A 234 -7.94 17.85 -10.32
N SER A 235 -7.75 18.94 -11.03
CA SER A 235 -8.49 20.17 -10.81
C SER A 235 -8.96 20.77 -12.12
N GLU A 236 -10.15 21.33 -12.12
CA GLU A 236 -10.70 22.07 -13.24
C GLU A 236 -10.64 23.55 -12.96
N GLY A 237 -10.31 24.34 -13.97
CA GLY A 237 -10.22 25.79 -13.84
C GLY A 237 -9.98 26.45 -15.18
N ALA A 238 -9.18 27.49 -15.16
CA ALA A 238 -8.82 28.23 -16.35
C ALA A 238 -7.31 28.52 -16.42
N LYS A 239 -6.80 28.48 -17.63
CA LYS A 239 -5.52 29.10 -17.96
C LYS A 239 -5.81 30.56 -18.30
N VAL A 240 -5.13 31.48 -17.65
CA VAL A 240 -5.31 32.93 -17.83
C VAL A 240 -4.02 33.54 -18.28
N THR A 241 -4.08 34.39 -19.30
CA THR A 241 -2.93 35.09 -19.89
C THR A 241 -2.93 36.54 -19.45
N PHE A 242 -1.90 36.96 -18.74
CA PHE A 242 -1.65 38.35 -18.34
C PHE A 242 -0.54 38.95 -19.21
N LYS A 243 -0.85 40.04 -19.89
CA LYS A 243 0.15 40.77 -20.65
C LYS A 243 1.09 41.53 -19.71
N ILE A 244 2.38 41.46 -19.98
CA ILE A 244 3.38 42.28 -19.28
C ILE A 244 3.39 43.66 -19.86
N GLU A 245 3.33 44.70 -19.01
CA GLU A 245 3.33 46.09 -19.43
C GLU A 245 4.67 46.41 -20.14
N GLN A 246 4.57 47.08 -21.29
CA GLN A 246 5.73 47.48 -22.10
C GLN A 246 6.59 46.31 -22.65
N SER A 247 5.99 45.15 -22.82
CA SER A 247 6.60 43.94 -23.35
C SER A 247 5.64 43.21 -24.29
N ASP A 248 6.17 42.42 -25.20
CA ASP A 248 5.41 41.50 -26.03
C ASP A 248 5.18 40.13 -25.33
N GLN A 249 5.73 39.98 -24.12
CA GLN A 249 5.65 38.76 -23.36
C GLN A 249 4.41 38.69 -22.48
N ASN A 250 3.99 37.49 -22.18
CA ASN A 250 2.81 37.18 -21.35
C ASN A 250 3.19 36.25 -20.20
N ILE A 251 2.43 36.37 -19.10
CA ILE A 251 2.47 35.41 -18.01
C ILE A 251 1.23 34.53 -18.10
N GLU A 252 1.41 33.23 -18.18
CA GLU A 252 0.32 32.27 -18.10
C GLU A 252 0.14 31.80 -16.67
N VAL A 253 -1.10 31.83 -16.17
CA VAL A 253 -1.49 31.38 -14.82
C VAL A 253 -2.57 30.34 -14.94
N PHE A 254 -2.48 29.26 -14.17
CA PHE A 254 -3.60 28.36 -13.96
C PHE A 254 -4.28 28.69 -12.63
N THR A 255 -5.61 28.80 -12.62
CA THR A 255 -6.40 29.01 -11.42
C THR A 255 -7.65 28.16 -11.42
N THR A 256 -8.00 27.58 -10.27
CA THR A 256 -9.30 26.92 -10.04
C THR A 256 -10.41 27.89 -9.74
N ARG A 257 -10.05 29.17 -9.50
CA ARG A 257 -10.97 30.25 -9.11
C ARG A 257 -10.88 31.44 -10.07
N PRO A 258 -11.15 31.22 -11.39
CA PRO A 258 -11.14 32.34 -12.35
C PRO A 258 -12.20 33.42 -12.03
N ASP A 259 -13.24 33.08 -11.26
CA ASP A 259 -14.25 33.97 -10.76
C ASP A 259 -13.71 35.07 -9.86
N THR A 260 -12.56 34.85 -9.21
CA THR A 260 -11.96 35.84 -8.29
C THR A 260 -10.93 36.75 -8.97
N ILE A 261 -10.85 36.72 -10.28
CA ILE A 261 -9.84 37.47 -11.07
C ILE A 261 -9.89 38.99 -10.81
N TYR A 262 -11.06 39.55 -10.56
CA TYR A 262 -11.21 40.97 -10.21
C TYR A 262 -10.63 41.35 -8.85
N GLY A 263 -10.40 40.34 -7.99
CA GLY A 263 -9.71 40.50 -6.70
C GLY A 263 -8.19 40.30 -6.76
N THR A 264 -7.64 40.05 -7.97
CA THR A 264 -6.22 39.94 -8.16
C THR A 264 -5.54 41.26 -7.91
N SER A 265 -4.62 41.33 -6.96
CA SER A 265 -3.90 42.55 -6.63
C SER A 265 -2.40 42.49 -6.98
N PHE A 266 -1.86 41.32 -7.24
CA PHE A 266 -0.50 41.10 -7.73
C PHE A 266 -0.38 39.75 -8.39
N LEU A 267 0.71 39.55 -9.16
CA LEU A 267 1.13 38.25 -9.67
C LEU A 267 2.38 37.77 -8.95
N VAL A 268 2.53 36.47 -8.79
CA VAL A 268 3.71 35.89 -8.17
C VAL A 268 4.30 34.82 -9.10
N LEU A 269 5.57 34.95 -9.41
CA LEU A 269 6.35 33.95 -10.14
C LEU A 269 7.18 33.12 -9.17
N SER A 270 7.41 31.86 -9.50
CA SER A 270 8.47 31.09 -8.84
C SER A 270 9.83 31.76 -9.10
N PRO A 271 10.76 31.71 -8.14
CA PRO A 271 12.09 32.30 -8.33
C PRO A 271 12.84 31.78 -9.56
N GLU A 272 12.56 30.53 -9.95
CA GLU A 272 13.17 29.85 -11.10
C GLU A 272 12.44 30.08 -12.44
N HIS A 273 11.33 30.81 -12.43
CA HIS A 273 10.55 31.02 -13.64
C HIS A 273 11.40 31.70 -14.72
N PRO A 274 11.38 31.24 -15.98
CA PRO A 274 12.25 31.79 -17.06
C PRO A 274 12.10 33.30 -17.27
N LEU A 275 10.90 33.83 -17.09
CA LEU A 275 10.65 35.26 -17.30
C LEU A 275 11.28 36.18 -16.25
N VAL A 276 11.62 35.66 -15.06
CA VAL A 276 12.12 36.51 -13.94
C VAL A 276 13.34 37.33 -14.37
N ASN A 277 14.33 36.68 -14.99
CA ASN A 277 15.56 37.37 -15.42
C ASN A 277 15.32 38.34 -16.59
N GLU A 278 14.29 38.13 -17.37
CA GLU A 278 13.94 38.97 -18.54
C GLU A 278 13.18 40.23 -18.17
N ILE A 279 12.28 40.13 -17.19
CA ILE A 279 11.37 41.23 -16.82
C ILE A 279 11.84 42.03 -15.61
N THR A 280 12.78 41.54 -14.83
CA THR A 280 13.29 42.25 -13.65
C THR A 280 13.97 43.56 -14.08
N THR A 281 13.53 44.66 -13.45
CA THR A 281 14.13 45.97 -13.73
C THR A 281 15.55 46.08 -13.18
N SER A 282 16.40 46.91 -13.80
CA SER A 282 17.80 47.01 -13.46
C SER A 282 18.06 47.39 -11.99
N ASP A 283 17.18 48.21 -11.40
CA ASP A 283 17.25 48.60 -9.98
C ASP A 283 16.89 47.47 -8.99
N LYS A 284 16.20 46.42 -9.47
CA LYS A 284 15.80 45.24 -8.70
C LYS A 284 16.66 43.99 -8.95
N GLU A 285 17.52 44.04 -9.94
CA GLU A 285 18.29 42.86 -10.38
C GLU A 285 19.11 42.21 -9.27
N GLN A 286 19.79 43.00 -8.46
CA GLN A 286 20.62 42.47 -7.37
C GLN A 286 19.79 41.78 -6.28
N GLU A 287 18.69 42.40 -5.86
CA GLU A 287 17.78 41.88 -4.84
C GLU A 287 17.09 40.59 -5.31
N VAL A 288 16.68 40.52 -6.57
CA VAL A 288 16.09 39.34 -7.20
C VAL A 288 17.10 38.20 -7.25
N LYS A 289 18.32 38.41 -7.68
CA LYS A 289 19.38 37.39 -7.74
C LYS A 289 19.73 36.83 -6.37
N LEU A 290 19.80 37.66 -5.34
CA LEU A 290 20.01 37.20 -3.95
C LEU A 290 18.88 36.31 -3.49
N TYR A 291 17.64 36.70 -3.74
CA TYR A 291 16.47 35.93 -3.37
C TYR A 291 16.41 34.58 -4.12
N GLN A 292 16.69 34.58 -5.41
CA GLN A 292 16.77 33.34 -6.22
C GLN A 292 17.80 32.34 -5.64
N ASN A 293 18.97 32.85 -5.22
CA ASN A 293 20.01 32.02 -4.62
C ASN A 293 19.56 31.43 -3.26
N GLU A 294 18.91 32.23 -2.42
CA GLU A 294 18.37 31.74 -1.13
C GLU A 294 17.25 30.70 -1.35
N ALA A 295 16.34 30.93 -2.27
CA ALA A 295 15.27 30.02 -2.59
C ALA A 295 15.78 28.67 -3.15
N SER A 296 16.84 28.70 -3.95
CA SER A 296 17.44 27.48 -4.54
C SER A 296 18.00 26.49 -3.53
N LYS A 297 18.25 26.92 -2.30
CA LYS A 297 18.76 26.09 -1.21
C LYS A 297 17.65 25.35 -0.45
N LYS A 298 16.37 25.70 -0.68
CA LYS A 298 15.22 25.13 0.00
C LYS A 298 14.60 24.01 -0.83
N SER A 299 14.16 22.93 -0.15
CA SER A 299 13.33 21.88 -0.77
C SER A 299 11.91 22.38 -1.05
N ASP A 300 11.20 21.73 -1.97
CA ASP A 300 9.79 22.03 -2.26
C ASP A 300 8.90 21.91 -1.01
N LEU A 301 9.19 20.96 -0.13
CA LEU A 301 8.48 20.79 1.14
C LEU A 301 8.67 22.00 2.07
N GLU A 302 9.91 22.45 2.23
CA GLU A 302 10.22 23.63 3.05
C GLU A 302 9.60 24.90 2.49
N ARG A 303 9.52 25.03 1.16
CA ARG A 303 8.94 26.18 0.49
C ARG A 303 7.41 26.24 0.62
N THR A 304 6.75 25.09 0.70
CA THR A 304 5.29 25.00 0.80
C THR A 304 4.77 24.88 2.23
N ASP A 305 5.62 24.89 3.23
CA ASP A 305 5.23 24.83 4.65
C ASP A 305 4.39 26.04 5.02
N LEU A 306 3.12 25.81 5.33
CA LEU A 306 2.15 26.85 5.69
C LEU A 306 2.49 27.59 7.01
N ALA A 307 3.28 26.95 7.89
CA ALA A 307 3.66 27.53 9.16
C ALA A 307 4.82 28.54 9.05
N LYS A 308 5.51 28.61 7.91
CA LYS A 308 6.63 29.54 7.70
C LYS A 308 6.15 30.89 7.24
N GLU A 309 6.86 31.90 7.69
CA GLU A 309 6.67 33.29 7.27
C GLU A 309 6.87 33.44 5.75
N LYS A 310 5.95 34.11 5.08
CA LYS A 310 6.03 34.37 3.63
C LYS A 310 7.15 35.37 3.32
N THR A 311 7.94 35.06 2.31
CA THR A 311 9.01 35.93 1.78
C THR A 311 8.82 36.17 0.30
N GLY A 312 9.35 37.27 -0.19
CA GLY A 312 9.29 37.61 -1.60
C GLY A 312 9.99 38.89 -1.94
N VAL A 313 10.19 39.12 -3.24
CA VAL A 313 10.81 40.32 -3.78
C VAL A 313 10.03 40.84 -4.97
N PHE A 314 9.83 42.16 -5.03
CA PHE A 314 9.23 42.84 -6.19
C PHE A 314 10.21 42.91 -7.36
N THR A 315 9.77 42.47 -8.54
CA THR A 315 10.62 42.48 -9.77
C THR A 315 10.79 43.83 -10.40
N GLY A 316 9.97 44.84 -10.04
CA GLY A 316 9.88 46.11 -10.70
C GLY A 316 8.96 46.12 -11.92
N ALA A 317 8.53 44.98 -12.40
CA ALA A 317 7.65 44.86 -13.58
C ALA A 317 6.18 44.75 -13.16
N PHE A 318 5.30 45.04 -14.14
CA PHE A 318 3.84 45.00 -13.98
C PHE A 318 3.18 44.21 -15.11
N ALA A 319 2.07 43.61 -14.78
CA ALA A 319 1.17 42.95 -15.75
C ALA A 319 -0.21 43.65 -15.75
N ILE A 320 -0.99 43.32 -16.76
CA ILE A 320 -2.34 43.90 -16.91
C ILE A 320 -3.37 42.80 -16.72
N ASN A 321 -4.33 43.02 -15.82
CA ASN A 321 -5.48 42.14 -15.63
C ASN A 321 -6.35 42.16 -16.88
N PRO A 322 -6.58 41.01 -17.53
CA PRO A 322 -7.28 40.96 -18.82
C PRO A 322 -8.75 41.33 -18.73
N LEU A 323 -9.39 41.24 -17.57
CA LEU A 323 -10.80 41.59 -17.39
C LEU A 323 -11.00 42.98 -16.81
N SER A 324 -10.26 43.37 -15.77
CA SER A 324 -10.38 44.67 -15.13
C SER A 324 -9.56 45.78 -15.78
N GLY A 325 -8.47 45.42 -16.46
CA GLY A 325 -7.50 46.39 -16.97
C GLY A 325 -6.52 46.94 -15.94
N ASP A 326 -6.59 46.46 -14.71
CA ASP A 326 -5.75 46.93 -13.61
C ASP A 326 -4.28 46.55 -13.81
N LYS A 327 -3.41 47.46 -13.39
CA LYS A 327 -1.96 47.23 -13.36
C LYS A 327 -1.56 46.49 -12.11
N LEU A 328 -0.94 45.32 -12.30
CA LEU A 328 -0.59 44.38 -11.22
C LEU A 328 0.94 44.27 -11.10
N PRO A 329 1.51 44.54 -9.87
CA PRO A 329 2.93 44.33 -9.67
C PRO A 329 3.28 42.81 -9.72
N ILE A 330 4.42 42.50 -10.29
CA ILE A 330 4.93 41.13 -10.44
C ILE A 330 6.00 40.89 -9.38
N TRP A 331 5.72 39.96 -8.49
CA TRP A 331 6.60 39.50 -7.40
C TRP A 331 7.19 38.14 -7.70
N ILE A 332 8.27 37.81 -7.06
CA ILE A 332 8.78 36.45 -6.92
C ILE A 332 8.65 36.03 -5.44
N ALA A 333 8.27 34.78 -5.22
CA ALA A 333 8.17 34.22 -3.88
C ALA A 333 8.41 32.72 -3.91
N ASP A 334 9.02 32.20 -2.87
CA ASP A 334 9.44 30.80 -2.79
C ASP A 334 8.28 29.83 -2.55
N TYR A 335 7.13 30.28 -2.07
CA TYR A 335 5.95 29.42 -1.93
C TYR A 335 5.27 29.07 -3.28
N VAL A 336 5.67 29.71 -4.36
CA VAL A 336 5.28 29.32 -5.72
C VAL A 336 6.35 28.42 -6.32
N LEU A 337 5.94 27.24 -6.73
CA LEU A 337 6.84 26.23 -7.29
C LEU A 337 6.82 26.25 -8.82
N SER A 338 8.00 26.18 -9.43
CA SER A 338 8.13 26.03 -10.89
C SER A 338 7.63 24.67 -11.39
N THR A 339 7.58 23.70 -10.50
CA THR A 339 7.11 22.33 -10.77
C THR A 339 5.58 22.19 -10.73
N TYR A 340 4.85 23.21 -10.29
CA TYR A 340 3.38 23.19 -10.21
C TYR A 340 2.73 24.23 -11.12
N GLY A 341 1.84 23.75 -11.99
CA GLY A 341 1.14 24.59 -12.93
C GLY A 341 2.07 25.25 -13.94
N THR A 342 2.00 26.56 -14.05
CA THR A 342 2.82 27.38 -14.94
C THR A 342 4.04 28.00 -14.23
N GLY A 343 4.22 27.74 -12.94
CA GLY A 343 5.20 28.43 -12.09
C GLY A 343 4.82 29.89 -11.81
N ALA A 344 3.58 30.25 -12.02
CA ALA A 344 3.02 31.57 -11.78
C ALA A 344 1.61 31.48 -11.19
N VAL A 345 1.27 32.41 -10.30
CA VAL A 345 -0.06 32.50 -9.70
C VAL A 345 -0.60 33.92 -9.75
N MET A 346 -1.89 34.06 -9.93
CA MET A 346 -2.59 35.31 -9.63
C MET A 346 -2.93 35.33 -8.15
N ALA A 347 -2.55 36.35 -7.44
CA ALA A 347 -2.76 36.47 -6.02
C ALA A 347 -4.06 37.20 -5.71
N VAL A 348 -4.93 36.57 -4.93
CA VAL A 348 -6.22 37.09 -4.53
C VAL A 348 -6.30 37.13 -2.99
N PRO A 349 -5.71 38.15 -2.35
CA PRO A 349 -5.57 38.18 -0.89
C PRO A 349 -6.89 38.17 -0.10
N GLY A 350 -7.96 38.64 -0.70
CA GLY A 350 -9.27 38.60 -0.08
C GLY A 350 -9.84 37.21 0.13
N HIS A 351 -9.39 36.23 -0.70
CA HIS A 351 -10.00 34.88 -0.79
C HIS A 351 -9.03 33.73 -0.83
N ASP A 352 -7.75 33.96 -0.54
CA ASP A 352 -6.70 32.93 -0.34
C ASP A 352 -5.85 33.30 0.87
N GLU A 353 -5.68 32.37 1.80
CA GLU A 353 -4.97 32.60 3.08
C GLU A 353 -3.49 32.92 2.88
N ARG A 354 -2.79 32.24 1.94
CA ARG A 354 -1.38 32.48 1.67
C ARG A 354 -1.16 33.84 1.04
N ASP A 355 -2.02 34.21 0.09
CA ASP A 355 -1.98 35.51 -0.56
C ASP A 355 -2.32 36.64 0.44
N HIS A 356 -3.26 36.39 1.38
CA HIS A 356 -3.59 37.34 2.44
C HIS A 356 -2.41 37.63 3.37
N GLU A 357 -1.69 36.57 3.81
CA GLU A 357 -0.49 36.70 4.63
C GLU A 357 0.60 37.51 3.90
N PHE A 358 0.84 37.17 2.62
CA PHE A 358 1.81 37.87 1.79
C PHE A 358 1.43 39.35 1.60
N ALA A 359 0.17 39.63 1.24
CA ALA A 359 -0.30 40.97 1.05
C ALA A 359 -0.25 41.82 2.32
N THR A 360 -0.57 41.23 3.45
CA THR A 360 -0.47 41.88 4.78
C THR A 360 0.96 42.25 5.09
N LYS A 361 1.89 41.34 4.87
CA LYS A 361 3.32 41.56 5.12
C LYS A 361 3.93 42.66 4.26
N PHE A 362 3.59 42.66 2.95
CA PHE A 362 4.17 43.59 1.98
C PHE A 362 3.28 44.78 1.69
N ASN A 363 2.23 44.95 2.49
CA ASN A 363 1.29 46.08 2.40
C ASN A 363 0.67 46.23 1.00
N LEU A 364 0.24 45.12 0.39
CA LEU A 364 -0.42 45.07 -0.90
C LEU A 364 -1.95 45.14 -0.75
N PRO A 365 -2.69 45.62 -1.76
CA PRO A 365 -4.14 45.72 -1.68
C PRO A 365 -4.84 44.37 -1.43
N ILE A 366 -5.87 44.38 -0.58
CA ILE A 366 -6.76 43.26 -0.33
C ILE A 366 -8.17 43.67 -0.78
N ILE A 367 -8.67 43.03 -1.83
CA ILE A 367 -9.92 43.38 -2.50
C ILE A 367 -10.95 42.29 -2.24
N GLU A 368 -12.11 42.69 -1.72
CA GLU A 368 -13.25 41.79 -1.55
C GLU A 368 -13.99 41.60 -2.86
N VAL A 369 -14.14 40.37 -3.33
CA VAL A 369 -14.90 40.03 -4.54
C VAL A 369 -15.96 38.93 -4.30
N ILE A 370 -16.01 38.36 -3.11
CA ILE A 370 -17.07 37.46 -2.65
C ILE A 370 -17.58 37.96 -1.31
N GLU A 371 -18.89 38.21 -1.22
CA GLU A 371 -19.53 38.71 -0.02
C GLU A 371 -19.60 37.63 1.06
N GLY A 372 -19.34 37.98 2.32
CA GLY A 372 -19.54 37.07 3.45
C GLY A 372 -18.46 37.05 4.51
N GLY A 373 -17.38 37.83 4.38
CA GLY A 373 -16.28 37.87 5.36
C GLY A 373 -15.72 39.26 5.62
N GLU A 374 -14.79 39.35 6.56
CA GLU A 374 -14.01 40.57 6.85
C GLU A 374 -12.62 40.44 6.24
N VAL A 375 -12.49 40.60 4.91
CA VAL A 375 -11.26 40.29 4.15
C VAL A 375 -10.06 41.11 4.60
N GLN A 376 -10.23 42.26 5.22
CA GLN A 376 -9.11 43.03 5.76
C GLN A 376 -8.47 42.37 6.99
N LYS A 377 -9.21 41.52 7.70
CA LYS A 377 -8.69 40.77 8.85
C LYS A 377 -8.19 39.38 8.47
N ASN A 378 -8.97 38.63 7.71
CA ASN A 378 -8.69 37.29 7.29
C ASN A 378 -9.25 37.01 5.89
N ALA A 379 -8.60 36.13 5.14
CA ALA A 379 -9.13 35.69 3.87
C ALA A 379 -10.50 35.00 4.04
N TYR A 380 -11.46 35.31 3.18
CA TYR A 380 -12.74 34.61 3.12
C TYR A 380 -12.76 33.59 2.00
N THR A 381 -12.72 32.33 2.36
CA THR A 381 -12.65 31.19 1.41
C THR A 381 -14.00 30.50 1.18
N GLY A 382 -15.07 31.05 1.77
CA GLY A 382 -16.41 30.50 1.66
C GLY A 382 -17.13 30.86 0.34
N GLU A 383 -18.37 30.43 0.27
CA GLU A 383 -19.25 30.74 -0.86
C GLU A 383 -20.02 32.05 -0.60
N GLY A 384 -20.44 32.70 -1.66
CA GLY A 384 -21.21 33.92 -1.58
C GLY A 384 -21.43 34.55 -2.95
N LYS A 385 -22.18 35.64 -2.96
CA LYS A 385 -22.37 36.41 -4.17
C LYS A 385 -21.16 37.26 -4.51
N HIS A 386 -20.84 37.32 -5.80
CA HIS A 386 -19.74 38.16 -6.27
C HIS A 386 -20.09 39.64 -6.20
N ILE A 387 -19.12 40.44 -5.78
CA ILE A 387 -19.15 41.88 -5.71
C ILE A 387 -17.86 42.46 -6.30
N ASN A 388 -17.84 43.70 -6.69
CA ASN A 388 -16.68 44.38 -7.26
C ASN A 388 -16.06 43.62 -8.48
N SER A 389 -16.87 42.89 -9.21
CA SER A 389 -16.41 41.89 -10.22
C SER A 389 -17.13 42.08 -11.58
N GLY A 390 -17.56 43.28 -11.89
CA GLY A 390 -18.15 43.61 -13.20
C GLY A 390 -19.35 42.74 -13.57
N GLU A 391 -19.25 42.01 -14.69
CA GLU A 391 -20.32 41.10 -15.16
C GLU A 391 -20.53 39.86 -14.27
N LEU A 392 -19.65 39.59 -13.30
CA LEU A 392 -19.80 38.51 -12.33
C LEU A 392 -20.63 38.93 -11.10
N ASP A 393 -20.89 40.21 -10.91
CA ASP A 393 -21.60 40.71 -9.74
C ASP A 393 -22.98 40.04 -9.56
N GLY A 394 -23.27 39.61 -8.35
CA GLY A 394 -24.52 38.94 -7.99
C GLY A 394 -24.57 37.45 -8.30
N LEU A 395 -23.59 36.89 -9.00
CA LEU A 395 -23.49 35.46 -9.29
C LEU A 395 -22.91 34.71 -8.10
N GLU A 396 -23.43 33.51 -7.86
CA GLU A 396 -22.81 32.52 -6.94
C GLU A 396 -21.55 31.92 -7.56
N ASN A 397 -20.70 31.29 -6.74
CA ASN A 397 -19.38 30.82 -7.13
C ASN A 397 -19.34 30.00 -8.43
N GLU A 398 -20.18 28.96 -8.55
CA GLU A 398 -20.19 28.09 -9.73
C GLU A 398 -20.59 28.83 -11.02
N ALA A 399 -21.64 29.64 -10.95
CA ALA A 399 -22.08 30.45 -12.07
C ALA A 399 -21.04 31.51 -12.45
N ALA A 400 -20.37 32.10 -11.46
CA ALA A 400 -19.32 33.07 -11.68
C ALA A 400 -18.05 32.45 -12.32
N ILE A 401 -17.69 31.24 -11.93
CA ILE A 401 -16.57 30.48 -12.55
C ILE A 401 -16.85 30.28 -14.03
N SER A 402 -18.04 29.77 -14.37
CA SER A 402 -18.45 29.54 -15.77
C SER A 402 -18.48 30.85 -16.58
N LYS A 403 -18.99 31.91 -16.02
CA LYS A 403 -19.04 33.22 -16.68
C LYS A 403 -17.65 33.85 -16.85
N ALA A 404 -16.78 33.71 -15.87
CA ALA A 404 -15.40 34.20 -15.96
C ALA A 404 -14.62 33.51 -17.08
N ILE A 405 -14.77 32.19 -17.23
CA ILE A 405 -14.16 31.45 -18.33
C ILE A 405 -14.69 31.94 -19.68
N GLU A 406 -16.01 32.11 -19.82
CA GLU A 406 -16.60 32.65 -21.04
C GLU A 406 -16.03 34.03 -21.41
N LEU A 407 -15.91 34.95 -20.44
CA LEU A 407 -15.34 36.27 -20.63
C LEU A 407 -13.86 36.22 -21.06
N LEU A 408 -13.08 35.36 -20.42
CA LEU A 408 -11.65 35.16 -20.76
C LEU A 408 -11.50 34.61 -22.19
N GLU A 409 -12.30 33.61 -22.56
CA GLU A 409 -12.30 33.05 -23.93
C GLU A 409 -12.69 34.07 -24.97
N SER A 410 -13.74 34.85 -24.69
CA SER A 410 -14.21 35.91 -25.60
C SER A 410 -13.17 37.01 -25.87
N LYS A 411 -12.30 37.27 -24.91
CA LYS A 411 -11.19 38.25 -25.05
C LYS A 411 -9.89 37.61 -25.55
N GLY A 412 -9.87 36.28 -25.79
CA GLY A 412 -8.66 35.57 -26.15
C GLY A 412 -7.59 35.58 -25.03
N ALA A 413 -8.00 35.77 -23.80
CA ALA A 413 -7.12 35.93 -22.63
C ALA A 413 -7.11 34.70 -21.70
N GLY A 414 -7.79 33.63 -22.07
CA GLY A 414 -7.81 32.39 -21.32
C GLY A 414 -8.67 31.31 -21.94
N GLU A 415 -8.62 30.15 -21.37
CA GLU A 415 -9.37 28.97 -21.78
C GLU A 415 -9.66 28.07 -20.58
N LYS A 416 -10.74 27.29 -20.66
CA LYS A 416 -10.98 26.23 -19.69
C LYS A 416 -9.86 25.19 -19.73
N LYS A 417 -9.37 24.78 -18.59
CA LYS A 417 -8.26 23.81 -18.51
C LYS A 417 -8.41 22.87 -17.32
N VAL A 418 -8.05 21.62 -17.54
CA VAL A 418 -7.84 20.64 -16.48
C VAL A 418 -6.35 20.57 -16.16
N ASN A 419 -6.03 20.56 -14.89
CA ASN A 419 -4.66 20.44 -14.40
C ASN A 419 -4.55 19.32 -13.39
N TYR A 420 -3.34 18.81 -13.21
CA TYR A 420 -3.02 17.72 -12.30
C TYR A 420 -1.84 18.11 -11.41
N LYS A 421 -1.88 17.69 -10.14
CA LYS A 421 -0.70 17.74 -9.25
C LYS A 421 0.33 16.70 -9.65
N LEU A 422 -0.12 15.54 -10.15
CA LEU A 422 0.73 14.47 -10.65
C LEU A 422 1.74 15.00 -11.65
N ARG A 423 2.99 14.61 -11.48
CA ARG A 423 4.08 14.86 -12.40
C ARG A 423 4.44 13.59 -13.15
N ASP A 424 4.98 13.73 -14.33
CA ASP A 424 5.57 12.61 -15.03
C ASP A 424 6.65 11.95 -14.18
N TRP A 425 6.73 10.63 -14.28
CA TRP A 425 7.59 9.83 -13.44
C TRP A 425 9.05 9.96 -13.83
N LEU A 426 9.87 10.54 -12.96
CA LEU A 426 11.32 10.58 -13.12
C LEU A 426 11.87 9.15 -13.03
N PHE A 427 12.24 8.60 -14.18
CA PHE A 427 12.49 7.17 -14.33
C PHE A 427 13.97 6.80 -14.28
N SER A 428 14.87 7.65 -14.73
CA SER A 428 16.31 7.34 -14.73
C SER A 428 16.95 7.52 -13.36
N ARG A 429 17.91 6.64 -13.06
CA ARG A 429 18.74 6.68 -11.85
C ARG A 429 20.21 6.66 -12.23
N GLN A 430 21.02 7.43 -11.54
CA GLN A 430 22.47 7.51 -11.73
C GLN A 430 23.12 6.46 -10.82
N ARG A 431 22.77 5.20 -11.06
CA ARG A 431 23.18 4.03 -10.29
C ARG A 431 23.76 2.95 -11.20
N TYR A 432 24.64 2.12 -10.64
CA TYR A 432 25.12 0.91 -11.29
C TYR A 432 24.11 -0.25 -11.12
N TRP A 433 23.65 -0.46 -9.90
CA TRP A 433 22.79 -1.60 -9.56
C TRP A 433 21.31 -1.32 -9.88
N GLY A 434 20.99 -1.53 -11.12
CA GLY A 434 19.67 -1.34 -11.70
C GLY A 434 19.63 -1.86 -13.14
N GLU A 435 18.45 -1.96 -13.71
CA GLU A 435 18.29 -2.38 -15.11
C GLU A 435 18.88 -1.32 -16.04
N PRO A 436 19.81 -1.68 -16.95
CA PRO A 436 20.25 -0.77 -17.98
C PRO A 436 19.09 -0.32 -18.87
N ILE A 437 19.00 0.97 -19.14
CA ILE A 437 18.00 1.52 -20.07
C ILE A 437 18.46 1.22 -21.50
N PRO A 438 17.65 0.51 -22.33
CA PRO A 438 18.10 -0.02 -23.62
C PRO A 438 18.06 1.03 -24.74
N ILE A 439 18.82 2.10 -24.58
CA ILE A 439 18.91 3.22 -25.53
C ILE A 439 20.37 3.44 -25.94
N ILE A 440 20.57 3.80 -27.20
CA ILE A 440 21.85 4.21 -27.77
C ILE A 440 21.73 5.64 -28.29
N HIS A 441 22.65 6.50 -27.87
CA HIS A 441 22.81 7.86 -28.38
C HIS A 441 23.89 7.87 -29.47
N TRP A 442 23.50 8.19 -30.70
CA TRP A 442 24.39 8.20 -31.83
C TRP A 442 25.08 9.54 -32.01
N GLU A 443 26.27 9.56 -32.66
CA GLU A 443 27.07 10.76 -32.89
C GLU A 443 26.39 11.81 -33.75
N ASP A 444 25.39 11.44 -34.55
CA ASP A 444 24.56 12.34 -35.34
C ASP A 444 23.44 13.02 -34.54
N GLY A 445 23.36 12.74 -33.23
CA GLY A 445 22.33 13.26 -32.32
C GLY A 445 21.04 12.47 -32.29
N SER A 446 20.93 11.40 -33.06
CA SER A 446 19.77 10.50 -33.00
C SER A 446 19.84 9.53 -31.82
N MET A 447 18.69 9.01 -31.42
CA MET A 447 18.57 7.94 -30.44
C MET A 447 17.85 6.76 -31.05
N THR A 448 18.30 5.55 -30.71
CA THR A 448 17.58 4.30 -31.02
C THR A 448 17.49 3.39 -29.82
N THR A 449 16.50 2.53 -29.82
CA THR A 449 16.44 1.43 -28.86
C THR A 449 17.42 0.33 -29.24
N VAL A 450 17.90 -0.42 -28.28
CA VAL A 450 18.55 -1.71 -28.54
C VAL A 450 17.54 -2.62 -29.25
N PRO A 451 17.91 -3.35 -30.32
CA PRO A 451 17.02 -4.29 -30.98
C PRO A 451 16.43 -5.31 -29.97
N GLU A 452 15.15 -5.65 -30.10
CA GLU A 452 14.48 -6.56 -29.17
C GLU A 452 15.11 -7.97 -29.13
N ASP A 453 15.66 -8.44 -30.25
CA ASP A 453 16.36 -9.71 -30.36
C ASP A 453 17.76 -9.72 -29.69
N GLU A 454 18.27 -8.56 -29.34
CA GLU A 454 19.52 -8.40 -28.58
C GLU A 454 19.30 -8.26 -27.06
N LEU A 455 18.04 -8.22 -26.63
CA LEU A 455 17.73 -8.21 -25.19
C LEU A 455 17.97 -9.59 -24.54
N PRO A 456 18.40 -9.67 -23.28
CA PRO A 456 18.65 -8.54 -22.38
C PRO A 456 19.96 -7.80 -22.70
N LEU A 457 19.93 -6.49 -22.57
CA LEU A 457 21.14 -5.70 -22.45
C LEU A 457 21.70 -5.91 -21.04
N LEU A 458 22.76 -6.67 -20.94
CA LEU A 458 23.31 -7.09 -19.67
C LEU A 458 23.96 -5.94 -18.91
N LEU A 459 23.72 -5.91 -17.61
CA LEU A 459 24.49 -5.08 -16.68
C LEU A 459 25.93 -5.61 -16.65
N PRO A 460 26.94 -4.80 -17.06
CA PRO A 460 28.29 -5.26 -17.17
C PRO A 460 28.90 -5.58 -15.80
N GLU A 461 29.75 -6.59 -15.76
CA GLU A 461 30.59 -6.83 -14.60
C GLU A 461 31.73 -5.80 -14.54
N THR A 462 32.10 -5.41 -13.36
CA THR A 462 33.21 -4.50 -13.11
C THR A 462 33.89 -4.84 -11.78
N ASP A 463 35.20 -4.68 -11.77
CA ASP A 463 36.00 -4.94 -10.57
C ASP A 463 35.78 -3.85 -9.50
N GLU A 464 35.29 -2.70 -9.89
CA GLU A 464 35.11 -1.57 -8.98
C GLU A 464 33.97 -0.66 -9.44
N ILE A 465 33.04 -0.38 -8.53
CA ILE A 465 31.95 0.57 -8.72
C ILE A 465 32.39 1.91 -8.12
N LYS A 466 32.57 2.91 -8.99
CA LYS A 466 32.95 4.27 -8.58
C LYS A 466 32.00 5.30 -9.13
N PRO A 467 31.71 6.38 -8.37
CA PRO A 467 31.04 7.55 -8.92
C PRO A 467 31.79 8.10 -10.13
N SER A 468 31.05 8.57 -11.14
CA SER A 468 31.65 9.15 -12.35
C SER A 468 32.29 10.52 -12.12
N GLY A 469 31.89 11.24 -11.08
CA GLY A 469 32.30 12.62 -10.82
C GLY A 469 31.61 13.67 -11.72
N THR A 470 30.84 13.23 -12.70
CA THR A 470 30.13 14.09 -13.67
C THR A 470 28.62 14.20 -13.39
N GLY A 471 28.12 13.41 -12.48
CA GLY A 471 26.69 13.23 -12.23
C GLY A 471 26.06 12.07 -13.02
N GLU A 472 26.78 11.47 -13.95
CA GLU A 472 26.36 10.25 -14.64
C GLU A 472 26.48 9.03 -13.70
N SER A 473 25.82 7.95 -14.09
CA SER A 473 25.93 6.64 -13.44
C SER A 473 27.37 6.11 -13.46
N PRO A 474 27.78 5.28 -12.48
CA PRO A 474 29.06 4.55 -12.53
C PRO A 474 29.27 3.73 -13.82
N LEU A 475 28.23 3.37 -14.54
CA LEU A 475 28.31 2.73 -15.86
C LEU A 475 29.09 3.57 -16.88
N ALA A 476 29.08 4.89 -16.74
CA ALA A 476 29.81 5.80 -17.61
C ALA A 476 31.33 5.57 -17.56
N ASN A 477 31.86 4.97 -16.51
CA ASN A 477 33.27 4.63 -16.36
C ASN A 477 33.68 3.33 -17.08
N ILE A 478 32.73 2.57 -17.62
CA ILE A 478 32.96 1.26 -18.24
C ILE A 478 32.93 1.43 -19.76
N ASP A 479 34.09 1.72 -20.36
CA ASP A 479 34.23 2.01 -21.80
C ASP A 479 33.69 0.88 -22.68
N ALA A 480 33.93 -0.37 -22.30
CA ALA A 480 33.44 -1.55 -23.04
C ALA A 480 31.92 -1.65 -23.10
N PHE A 481 31.23 -1.11 -22.11
CA PHE A 481 29.77 -1.03 -22.11
C PHE A 481 29.27 0.19 -22.87
N VAL A 482 29.86 1.35 -22.62
CA VAL A 482 29.39 2.63 -23.10
C VAL A 482 29.54 2.76 -24.62
N ASN A 483 30.71 2.40 -25.19
CA ASN A 483 31.03 2.64 -26.59
C ASN A 483 30.45 1.56 -27.50
N VAL A 484 29.71 1.98 -28.49
CA VAL A 484 29.07 1.13 -29.51
C VAL A 484 29.40 1.66 -30.91
N ILE A 485 29.55 0.73 -31.85
CA ILE A 485 29.71 1.03 -33.28
C ILE A 485 28.62 0.26 -34.01
N ASP A 486 27.85 0.95 -34.84
CA ASP A 486 26.91 0.30 -35.73
C ASP A 486 27.70 -0.46 -36.84
N GLU A 487 27.56 -1.77 -36.83
CA GLU A 487 28.28 -2.63 -37.77
C GLU A 487 27.94 -2.35 -39.25
N LYS A 488 26.75 -1.85 -39.53
CA LYS A 488 26.29 -1.57 -40.93
C LYS A 488 26.80 -0.24 -41.47
N THR A 489 26.81 0.77 -40.61
CA THR A 489 27.12 2.16 -41.03
C THR A 489 28.50 2.63 -40.58
N GLY A 490 29.10 1.96 -39.59
CA GLY A 490 30.31 2.40 -38.91
C GLY A 490 30.09 3.59 -37.98
N MET A 491 28.84 4.05 -37.79
CA MET A 491 28.52 5.15 -36.90
C MET A 491 28.84 4.82 -35.46
N LYS A 492 29.45 5.75 -34.76
CA LYS A 492 29.74 5.62 -33.33
C LYS A 492 28.55 6.04 -32.49
N GLY A 493 28.30 5.30 -31.42
CA GLY A 493 27.25 5.58 -30.46
C GLY A 493 27.74 5.42 -29.04
N ARG A 494 26.92 5.94 -28.13
CA ARG A 494 27.13 5.83 -26.69
C ARG A 494 25.87 5.27 -26.06
N ARG A 495 26.00 4.16 -25.33
CA ARG A 495 24.88 3.59 -24.59
C ARG A 495 24.42 4.55 -23.50
N GLU A 496 23.09 4.51 -23.19
CA GLU A 496 22.56 5.18 -22.03
C GLU A 496 23.20 4.62 -20.76
N THR A 497 23.69 5.49 -19.89
CA THR A 497 24.39 5.10 -18.66
C THR A 497 23.51 5.13 -17.43
N ASN A 498 22.34 5.75 -17.51
CA ASN A 498 21.34 5.68 -16.46
C ASN A 498 20.72 4.28 -16.37
N THR A 499 20.32 3.91 -15.18
CA THR A 499 19.54 2.70 -14.90
C THR A 499 18.11 3.05 -14.53
N MET A 500 17.26 2.03 -14.51
CA MET A 500 15.87 2.18 -14.12
C MET A 500 15.74 2.25 -12.59
N PRO A 501 14.65 2.85 -12.05
CA PRO A 501 14.38 2.82 -10.62
C PRO A 501 14.00 1.41 -10.20
N GLN A 502 14.16 1.09 -8.91
CA GLN A 502 13.73 -0.18 -8.31
C GLN A 502 12.27 -0.52 -8.64
N TRP A 503 11.40 0.49 -8.67
CA TRP A 503 9.98 0.34 -9.00
C TRP A 503 9.70 -0.26 -10.39
N ALA A 504 10.63 -0.17 -11.33
CA ALA A 504 10.44 -0.71 -12.67
C ALA A 504 10.23 -2.23 -12.65
N GLY A 505 11.07 -2.96 -11.93
CA GLY A 505 10.95 -4.41 -11.80
C GLY A 505 9.67 -4.84 -11.09
N SER A 506 9.22 -4.07 -10.11
CA SER A 506 7.99 -4.37 -9.35
C SER A 506 6.70 -3.99 -10.07
N CYS A 507 6.76 -3.23 -11.16
CA CYS A 507 5.55 -2.81 -11.89
C CYS A 507 4.86 -3.95 -12.65
N TRP A 508 5.51 -5.07 -12.86
CA TRP A 508 4.96 -6.14 -13.69
C TRP A 508 5.24 -7.56 -13.17
N TYR A 509 5.87 -7.75 -12.02
CA TYR A 509 6.27 -9.05 -11.48
C TYR A 509 5.11 -10.02 -11.32
N TYR A 510 3.94 -9.55 -10.97
CA TYR A 510 2.71 -10.35 -10.87
C TYR A 510 2.31 -10.99 -12.21
N LEU A 511 2.69 -10.41 -13.33
CA LEU A 511 2.52 -10.99 -14.66
C LEU A 511 3.52 -12.13 -14.90
N ARG A 512 4.76 -11.92 -14.50
CA ARG A 512 5.83 -12.93 -14.69
C ARG A 512 5.60 -14.18 -13.86
N TYR A 513 5.03 -14.06 -12.68
CA TYR A 513 4.64 -15.21 -11.88
C TYR A 513 3.66 -16.15 -12.59
N ILE A 514 2.85 -15.62 -13.48
CA ILE A 514 1.86 -16.40 -14.23
C ILE A 514 2.54 -17.38 -15.20
N ASP A 515 3.68 -16.97 -15.78
CA ASP A 515 4.43 -17.77 -16.75
C ASP A 515 5.94 -17.45 -16.68
N PRO A 516 6.61 -17.83 -15.59
CA PRO A 516 7.95 -17.30 -15.26
C PRO A 516 9.07 -17.81 -16.16
N HIS A 517 8.86 -18.91 -16.89
CA HIS A 517 9.86 -19.55 -17.74
C HIS A 517 9.64 -19.30 -19.24
N ASN A 518 8.73 -18.41 -19.60
CA ASN A 518 8.48 -18.08 -21.00
C ASN A 518 9.62 -17.22 -21.56
N GLU A 519 10.32 -17.74 -22.55
CA GLU A 519 11.47 -17.07 -23.18
C GLU A 519 11.05 -16.14 -24.34
N LYS A 520 9.82 -16.30 -24.85
CA LYS A 520 9.34 -15.62 -26.06
C LYS A 520 8.50 -14.37 -25.77
N MET A 521 7.87 -14.32 -24.62
CA MET A 521 6.97 -13.22 -24.24
C MET A 521 6.93 -13.08 -22.71
N ILE A 522 6.38 -11.98 -22.22
CA ILE A 522 6.20 -11.72 -20.78
C ILE A 522 5.50 -12.90 -20.10
N ALA A 523 4.39 -13.35 -20.69
CA ALA A 523 3.63 -14.51 -20.29
C ALA A 523 2.70 -14.94 -21.44
N ASP A 524 2.30 -16.19 -21.46
CA ASP A 524 1.33 -16.71 -22.42
C ASP A 524 -0.01 -15.97 -22.31
N PRO A 525 -0.61 -15.48 -23.44
CA PRO A 525 -1.84 -14.71 -23.41
C PRO A 525 -3.03 -15.45 -22.79
N GLU A 526 -3.16 -16.77 -23.00
CA GLU A 526 -4.25 -17.56 -22.41
C GLU A 526 -4.09 -17.71 -20.90
N LYS A 527 -2.85 -17.82 -20.40
CA LYS A 527 -2.56 -17.84 -18.97
C LYS A 527 -2.85 -16.49 -18.35
N LEU A 528 -2.48 -15.38 -18.99
CA LEU A 528 -2.81 -14.03 -18.52
C LEU A 528 -4.33 -13.82 -18.44
N LYS A 529 -5.06 -14.27 -19.43
CA LYS A 529 -6.53 -14.18 -19.47
C LYS A 529 -7.18 -14.97 -18.33
N HIS A 530 -6.62 -16.11 -17.97
CA HIS A 530 -7.13 -16.95 -16.88
C HIS A 530 -6.85 -16.37 -15.49
N TRP A 531 -5.62 -15.89 -15.25
CA TRP A 531 -5.16 -15.52 -13.92
C TRP A 531 -5.44 -14.06 -13.51
N LEU A 532 -5.55 -13.15 -14.48
CA LEU A 532 -5.80 -11.74 -14.18
C LEU A 532 -7.30 -11.42 -14.04
N PRO A 533 -7.67 -10.44 -13.22
CA PRO A 533 -6.81 -9.69 -12.30
C PRO A 533 -6.35 -10.52 -11.12
N VAL A 534 -5.35 -10.04 -10.38
CA VAL A 534 -4.98 -10.59 -9.07
C VAL A 534 -6.18 -10.48 -8.14
N ASP A 535 -6.58 -11.58 -7.50
CA ASP A 535 -7.80 -11.62 -6.69
C ASP A 535 -7.63 -10.93 -5.33
N LEU A 536 -6.49 -11.14 -4.69
CA LEU A 536 -6.15 -10.55 -3.41
C LEU A 536 -4.70 -10.12 -3.37
N TYR A 537 -4.46 -8.86 -3.02
CA TYR A 537 -3.14 -8.29 -2.82
C TYR A 537 -3.02 -7.76 -1.40
N ILE A 538 -2.06 -8.28 -0.63
CA ILE A 538 -1.79 -7.83 0.74
C ILE A 538 -0.43 -7.17 0.79
N GLY A 539 -0.37 -5.96 1.35
CA GLY A 539 0.88 -5.21 1.47
C GLY A 539 0.73 -3.88 2.19
N GLY A 540 1.86 -3.21 2.40
CA GLY A 540 1.94 -1.99 3.20
C GLY A 540 1.27 -0.77 2.57
N VAL A 541 0.73 0.10 3.41
CA VAL A 541 0.10 1.40 3.03
C VAL A 541 1.09 2.33 2.35
N GLU A 542 2.38 2.25 2.67
CA GLU A 542 3.44 3.11 2.14
C GLU A 542 3.58 3.07 0.62
N HIS A 543 3.05 2.02 -0.01
CA HIS A 543 3.12 1.84 -1.46
C HIS A 543 1.95 2.47 -2.24
N ALA A 544 1.01 3.12 -1.55
CA ALA A 544 -0.21 3.66 -2.15
C ALA A 544 0.02 4.57 -3.35
N VAL A 545 0.99 5.49 -3.27
CA VAL A 545 1.34 6.46 -4.32
C VAL A 545 2.69 6.18 -4.99
N LEU A 546 3.29 5.03 -4.71
CA LEU A 546 4.55 4.56 -5.27
C LEU A 546 4.28 3.33 -6.14
N HIS A 547 4.61 2.13 -5.62
CA HIS A 547 4.45 0.88 -6.34
C HIS A 547 3.05 0.67 -6.93
N LEU A 548 1.99 0.89 -6.13
CA LEU A 548 0.61 0.64 -6.59
C LEU A 548 0.21 1.57 -7.74
N LEU A 549 0.61 2.83 -7.69
CA LEU A 549 0.31 3.79 -8.75
C LEU A 549 1.09 3.47 -10.02
N TYR A 550 2.39 3.18 -9.91
CA TYR A 550 3.24 2.87 -11.06
C TYR A 550 2.87 1.54 -11.72
N ALA A 551 2.54 0.52 -10.93
CA ALA A 551 2.07 -0.77 -11.45
C ALA A 551 0.75 -0.62 -12.21
N ARG A 552 -0.19 0.17 -11.71
CA ARG A 552 -1.44 0.48 -12.40
C ARG A 552 -1.19 1.20 -13.74
N PHE A 553 -0.25 2.14 -13.75
CA PHE A 553 0.14 2.84 -14.97
C PHE A 553 0.71 1.87 -16.02
N TRP A 554 1.69 1.06 -15.66
CA TRP A 554 2.28 0.10 -16.59
C TRP A 554 1.26 -0.93 -17.07
N HIS A 555 0.40 -1.39 -16.19
CA HIS A 555 -0.67 -2.33 -16.56
C HIS A 555 -1.61 -1.75 -17.62
N LYS A 556 -2.01 -0.49 -17.46
CA LYS A 556 -2.86 0.20 -18.45
C LYS A 556 -2.16 0.37 -19.80
N VAL A 557 -0.86 0.63 -19.80
CA VAL A 557 -0.08 0.68 -21.05
C VAL A 557 -0.06 -0.69 -21.72
N LEU A 558 0.16 -1.76 -20.96
CA LEU A 558 0.13 -3.13 -21.47
C LEU A 558 -1.27 -3.53 -21.94
N TYR A 559 -2.31 -3.04 -21.29
CA TYR A 559 -3.70 -3.21 -21.74
C TYR A 559 -3.94 -2.54 -23.11
N ASP A 560 -3.47 -1.33 -23.29
CA ASP A 560 -3.57 -0.59 -24.57
C ASP A 560 -2.80 -1.28 -25.71
N LEU A 561 -1.72 -1.97 -25.35
CA LEU A 561 -0.93 -2.80 -26.29
C LEU A 561 -1.56 -4.16 -26.59
N GLY A 562 -2.65 -4.52 -25.91
CA GLY A 562 -3.32 -5.81 -26.07
C GLY A 562 -2.59 -6.98 -25.41
N ILE A 563 -1.67 -6.74 -24.49
CA ILE A 563 -0.87 -7.76 -23.81
C ILE A 563 -1.59 -8.35 -22.62
N VAL A 564 -2.26 -7.50 -21.83
CA VAL A 564 -3.05 -7.93 -20.67
C VAL A 564 -4.54 -7.74 -20.94
N PRO A 565 -5.43 -8.60 -20.41
CA PRO A 565 -6.84 -8.57 -20.73
C PRO A 565 -7.68 -7.63 -19.84
N THR A 566 -7.10 -7.10 -18.78
CA THR A 566 -7.80 -6.28 -17.78
C THR A 566 -7.23 -4.87 -17.70
N LYS A 567 -8.08 -3.91 -17.36
CA LYS A 567 -7.66 -2.51 -17.16
C LYS A 567 -6.85 -2.32 -15.87
N GLU A 568 -7.13 -3.16 -14.86
CA GLU A 568 -6.55 -3.07 -13.53
C GLU A 568 -5.83 -4.37 -13.18
N PRO A 569 -4.67 -4.27 -12.48
CA PRO A 569 -3.90 -5.44 -12.10
C PRO A 569 -4.44 -6.15 -10.86
N PHE A 570 -4.95 -5.41 -9.88
CA PHE A 570 -5.28 -5.91 -8.54
C PHE A 570 -6.73 -5.58 -8.19
N GLN A 571 -7.57 -6.60 -7.97
CA GLN A 571 -8.99 -6.40 -7.68
C GLN A 571 -9.22 -5.98 -6.24
N LYS A 572 -8.77 -6.80 -5.27
CA LYS A 572 -8.89 -6.52 -3.86
C LYS A 572 -7.52 -6.24 -3.24
N LEU A 573 -7.40 -5.11 -2.57
CA LEU A 573 -6.24 -4.73 -1.78
C LEU A 573 -6.59 -4.75 -0.30
N TYR A 574 -5.72 -5.35 0.50
CA TYR A 574 -5.80 -5.28 1.96
C TYR A 574 -4.45 -4.82 2.51
N ASN A 575 -4.49 -3.84 3.41
CA ASN A 575 -3.28 -3.33 4.06
C ASN A 575 -3.20 -3.88 5.48
N GLN A 576 -2.17 -4.68 5.77
CA GLN A 576 -1.86 -5.08 7.14
C GLN A 576 -1.38 -3.87 7.94
N GLY A 577 -1.59 -3.92 9.25
CA GLY A 577 -1.05 -2.95 10.18
C GLY A 577 0.46 -3.12 10.38
N MET A 578 0.97 -2.49 11.42
CA MET A 578 2.39 -2.55 11.77
C MET A 578 2.56 -3.24 13.12
N ILE A 579 3.50 -4.18 13.21
CA ILE A 579 3.94 -4.71 14.49
C ILE A 579 4.98 -3.76 15.09
N LEU A 580 4.63 -3.19 16.23
CA LEU A 580 5.46 -2.27 16.99
C LEU A 580 6.28 -3.03 18.04
N GLY A 581 7.41 -2.47 18.42
CA GLY A 581 8.20 -2.92 19.57
C GLY A 581 7.54 -2.57 20.90
N GLU A 582 8.20 -2.92 21.99
CA GLU A 582 7.78 -2.53 23.33
C GLU A 582 7.63 -1.01 23.42
N GLY A 583 6.59 -0.54 24.12
CA GLY A 583 6.31 0.89 24.24
C GLY A 583 5.68 1.55 23.01
N ASN A 584 5.12 0.77 22.10
CA ASN A 584 4.50 1.26 20.85
C ASN A 584 5.46 1.98 19.90
N GLU A 585 6.74 1.66 19.97
CA GLU A 585 7.74 2.24 19.06
C GLU A 585 7.93 1.42 17.80
N LYS A 586 8.11 2.09 16.67
CA LYS A 586 8.44 1.41 15.41
C LYS A 586 9.75 0.64 15.57
N MET A 587 9.75 -0.63 15.17
CA MET A 587 10.97 -1.44 15.10
C MET A 587 11.91 -0.89 14.04
N SER A 588 13.16 -0.67 14.40
CA SER A 588 14.23 -0.27 13.47
C SER A 588 15.58 -0.78 13.93
N LYS A 589 16.47 -1.01 12.97
CA LYS A 589 17.86 -1.42 13.27
C LYS A 589 18.60 -0.38 14.11
N SER A 590 18.37 0.88 13.84
CA SER A 590 19.01 2.00 14.57
C SER A 590 18.59 2.07 16.03
N LYS A 591 17.38 1.62 16.35
CA LYS A 591 16.87 1.53 17.74
C LYS A 591 17.25 0.25 18.46
N GLY A 592 17.75 -0.76 17.73
CA GLY A 592 18.10 -2.06 18.30
C GLY A 592 16.93 -2.85 18.87
N ASN A 593 15.69 -2.55 18.48
CA ASN A 593 14.46 -3.17 18.97
C ASN A 593 13.81 -4.16 17.98
N VAL A 594 14.51 -4.54 16.91
CA VAL A 594 14.05 -5.52 15.92
C VAL A 594 14.08 -6.92 16.50
N ILE A 595 12.98 -7.65 16.35
CA ILE A 595 12.86 -9.07 16.76
C ILE A 595 13.04 -9.95 15.52
N ASN A 596 13.99 -10.88 15.59
CA ASN A 596 14.25 -11.84 14.52
C ASN A 596 13.28 -13.01 14.61
N PRO A 597 12.53 -13.34 13.56
CA PRO A 597 11.63 -14.48 13.54
C PRO A 597 12.35 -15.81 13.78
N ASP A 598 13.63 -15.95 13.43
CA ASP A 598 14.41 -17.16 13.70
C ASP A 598 14.44 -17.52 15.19
N ASP A 599 14.55 -16.53 16.07
CA ASP A 599 14.56 -16.75 17.52
C ASP A 599 13.22 -17.27 18.02
N ILE A 600 12.12 -16.76 17.46
CA ILE A 600 10.76 -17.19 17.82
C ILE A 600 10.45 -18.59 17.28
N VAL A 601 10.84 -18.87 16.04
CA VAL A 601 10.69 -20.21 15.45
C VAL A 601 11.47 -21.25 16.26
N ALA A 602 12.67 -20.93 16.70
CA ALA A 602 13.48 -21.83 17.53
C ALA A 602 12.87 -22.07 18.91
N SER A 603 12.35 -21.05 19.56
CA SER A 603 11.82 -21.13 20.95
C SER A 603 10.37 -21.63 21.02
N HIS A 604 9.50 -21.13 20.16
CA HIS A 604 8.05 -21.36 20.22
C HIS A 604 7.49 -22.14 19.02
N GLY A 605 8.20 -22.13 17.90
CA GLY A 605 7.78 -22.72 16.63
C GLY A 605 7.12 -21.74 15.67
N ALA A 606 7.18 -22.11 14.37
CA ALA A 606 6.58 -21.31 13.31
C ALA A 606 5.05 -21.17 13.44
N ASP A 607 4.36 -22.27 13.77
CA ASP A 607 2.90 -22.24 13.95
C ASP A 607 2.48 -21.31 15.08
N THR A 608 3.26 -21.24 16.16
CA THR A 608 3.01 -20.32 17.28
C THR A 608 3.16 -18.87 16.84
N LEU A 609 4.18 -18.54 16.08
CA LEU A 609 4.40 -17.19 15.56
C LEU A 609 3.26 -16.77 14.62
N ARG A 610 2.88 -17.63 13.69
CA ARG A 610 1.75 -17.39 12.76
C ARG A 610 0.44 -17.14 13.51
N LEU A 611 0.13 -18.02 14.47
CA LEU A 611 -1.07 -17.92 15.31
C LEU A 611 -1.07 -16.62 16.13
N TYR A 612 0.06 -16.30 16.75
CA TYR A 612 0.21 -15.11 17.57
C TYR A 612 -0.02 -13.83 16.75
N GLU A 613 0.63 -13.70 15.59
CA GLU A 613 0.50 -12.50 14.76
C GLU A 613 -0.91 -12.29 14.22
N MET A 614 -1.66 -13.37 13.99
CA MET A 614 -3.06 -13.30 13.56
C MET A 614 -4.04 -13.07 14.71
N PHE A 615 -3.65 -13.41 15.94
CA PHE A 615 -4.51 -13.32 17.12
C PHE A 615 -4.37 -12.01 17.90
N MET A 616 -3.25 -11.30 17.80
CA MET A 616 -2.96 -10.07 18.57
C MET A 616 -4.05 -9.01 18.46
N GLY A 617 -4.72 -8.92 17.33
CA GLY A 617 -5.76 -7.94 17.04
C GLY A 617 -6.20 -7.94 15.59
N PRO A 618 -7.00 -6.96 15.16
CA PRO A 618 -7.36 -6.80 13.75
C PRO A 618 -6.12 -6.69 12.86
N LEU A 619 -6.15 -7.32 11.70
CA LEU A 619 -5.01 -7.39 10.77
C LEU A 619 -4.52 -6.00 10.30
N ASP A 620 -5.43 -5.04 10.18
CA ASP A 620 -5.15 -3.66 9.75
C ASP A 620 -4.71 -2.72 10.88
N ALA A 621 -4.68 -3.19 12.13
CA ALA A 621 -4.29 -2.40 13.29
C ALA A 621 -2.77 -2.46 13.55
N ALA A 622 -2.22 -1.34 14.01
CA ALA A 622 -0.87 -1.31 14.57
C ALA A 622 -0.90 -1.84 16.01
N ILE A 623 -0.11 -2.87 16.28
CA ILE A 623 -0.15 -3.61 17.56
C ILE A 623 1.26 -3.82 18.09
N ALA A 624 1.43 -3.60 19.41
CA ALA A 624 2.70 -3.83 20.09
C ALA A 624 2.98 -5.32 20.29
N TRP A 625 4.23 -5.72 20.08
CA TRP A 625 4.72 -7.06 20.37
C TRP A 625 4.53 -7.42 21.84
N SER A 626 4.06 -8.64 22.14
CA SER A 626 3.83 -9.12 23.48
C SER A 626 4.33 -10.55 23.67
N GLU A 627 5.34 -10.73 24.49
CA GLU A 627 5.86 -12.04 24.88
C GLU A 627 4.79 -12.90 25.60
N LYS A 628 3.94 -12.28 26.43
CA LYS A 628 2.81 -12.97 27.07
C LYS A 628 1.79 -13.50 26.07
N GLY A 629 1.53 -12.75 25.03
CA GLY A 629 0.64 -13.16 23.95
C GLY A 629 1.22 -14.34 23.17
N LEU A 630 2.53 -14.32 22.91
CA LEU A 630 3.27 -15.40 22.27
C LEU A 630 3.18 -16.70 23.08
N ASP A 631 3.45 -16.62 24.39
CA ASP A 631 3.33 -17.75 25.31
C ASP A 631 1.88 -18.28 25.39
N GLY A 632 0.90 -17.38 25.36
CA GLY A 632 -0.51 -17.73 25.30
C GLY A 632 -0.88 -18.53 24.05
N SER A 633 -0.36 -18.12 22.91
CA SER A 633 -0.55 -18.81 21.63
C SER A 633 0.08 -20.21 21.65
N ARG A 634 1.27 -20.35 22.19
CA ARG A 634 1.90 -21.66 22.37
C ARG A 634 1.08 -22.56 23.30
N ARG A 635 0.58 -22.05 24.42
CA ARG A 635 -0.28 -22.81 25.33
C ARG A 635 -1.56 -23.31 24.65
N PHE A 636 -2.14 -22.53 23.77
CA PHE A 636 -3.30 -22.97 22.98
C PHE A 636 -2.96 -24.15 22.08
N LEU A 637 -1.86 -24.10 21.33
CA LEU A 637 -1.42 -25.23 20.50
C LEU A 637 -1.09 -26.48 21.34
N ASP A 638 -0.46 -26.31 22.49
CA ASP A 638 -0.21 -27.42 23.45
C ASP A 638 -1.51 -28.02 23.95
N ARG A 639 -2.55 -27.22 24.22
CA ARG A 639 -3.89 -27.71 24.63
C ARG A 639 -4.58 -28.46 23.49
N VAL A 640 -4.48 -28.00 22.26
CA VAL A 640 -5.01 -28.71 21.10
C VAL A 640 -4.31 -30.06 20.94
N TRP A 641 -3.01 -30.08 21.07
CA TRP A 641 -2.23 -31.30 21.00
C TRP A 641 -2.67 -32.30 22.06
N ARG A 642 -2.71 -31.91 23.34
CA ARG A 642 -3.10 -32.78 24.48
C ARG A 642 -4.54 -33.27 24.41
N LEU A 643 -5.45 -32.52 23.81
CA LEU A 643 -6.81 -32.97 23.56
C LEU A 643 -6.85 -34.18 22.63
N ILE A 644 -5.98 -34.21 21.62
CA ILE A 644 -6.01 -35.18 20.52
C ILE A 644 -5.00 -36.31 20.74
N ILE A 645 -3.80 -35.99 21.23
CA ILE A 645 -2.69 -36.93 21.43
C ILE A 645 -2.42 -37.12 22.90
N THR A 646 -2.41 -38.38 23.34
CA THR A 646 -2.10 -38.74 24.74
C THR A 646 -0.60 -38.77 25.02
N ASP A 647 -0.24 -38.85 26.30
CA ASP A 647 1.15 -39.02 26.76
C ASP A 647 1.82 -40.29 26.21
N GLU A 648 1.04 -41.32 25.87
CA GLU A 648 1.50 -42.55 25.21
C GLU A 648 1.66 -42.39 23.68
N ASN A 649 1.59 -41.19 23.16
CA ASN A 649 1.69 -40.86 21.71
C ASN A 649 0.60 -41.55 20.86
N SER A 650 -0.57 -41.77 21.41
CA SER A 650 -1.75 -42.34 20.76
C SER A 650 -2.92 -41.35 20.71
N ILE A 651 -3.91 -41.65 19.90
CA ILE A 651 -5.16 -40.85 19.89
C ILE A 651 -5.89 -40.97 21.21
N ASN A 652 -6.32 -39.84 21.77
CA ASN A 652 -7.07 -39.77 22.99
C ASN A 652 -8.39 -40.57 22.87
N LYS A 653 -8.61 -41.50 23.81
CA LYS A 653 -9.82 -42.33 23.85
C LYS A 653 -11.13 -41.52 23.98
N LYS A 654 -11.04 -40.27 24.38
CA LYS A 654 -12.16 -39.31 24.41
C LYS A 654 -12.73 -39.05 23.01
N ILE A 655 -11.90 -39.20 21.96
CA ILE A 655 -12.29 -39.01 20.56
C ILE A 655 -12.95 -40.29 20.07
N VAL A 656 -14.26 -40.24 19.77
CA VAL A 656 -15.10 -41.39 19.43
C VAL A 656 -15.86 -41.18 18.13
N ASP A 657 -16.28 -42.30 17.53
CA ASP A 657 -17.04 -42.27 16.26
C ASP A 657 -18.53 -42.00 16.44
N SER A 658 -19.03 -42.13 17.70
CA SER A 658 -20.44 -41.86 18.04
C SER A 658 -20.63 -40.39 18.41
N ASN A 659 -21.77 -39.82 17.99
CA ASN A 659 -22.14 -38.45 18.32
C ASN A 659 -23.18 -38.42 19.43
N ASP A 660 -22.84 -37.86 20.59
CA ASP A 660 -23.78 -37.63 21.70
C ASP A 660 -24.55 -36.31 21.56
N HIS A 661 -24.31 -35.57 20.47
CA HIS A 661 -24.89 -34.29 20.14
C HIS A 661 -24.55 -33.11 21.07
N SER A 662 -23.69 -33.30 22.07
CA SER A 662 -23.34 -32.26 23.06
C SER A 662 -22.56 -31.08 22.42
N LEU A 663 -21.81 -31.32 21.35
CA LEU A 663 -21.01 -30.32 20.65
C LEU A 663 -21.61 -29.82 19.32
N ASP A 664 -22.78 -30.29 18.92
CA ASP A 664 -23.41 -29.98 17.64
C ASP A 664 -23.48 -28.46 17.40
N LYS A 665 -24.04 -27.75 18.37
CA LYS A 665 -24.22 -26.31 18.27
C LYS A 665 -22.91 -25.55 18.16
N VAL A 666 -21.98 -25.75 19.10
CA VAL A 666 -20.72 -25.04 19.17
C VAL A 666 -19.84 -25.34 17.96
N TYR A 667 -19.86 -26.59 17.47
CA TYR A 667 -19.11 -26.93 16.24
C TYR A 667 -19.65 -26.21 15.02
N ASN A 668 -20.96 -26.25 14.80
CA ASN A 668 -21.55 -25.57 13.63
C ASN A 668 -21.42 -24.04 13.71
N GLN A 669 -21.55 -23.46 14.91
CA GLN A 669 -21.23 -22.04 15.13
C GLN A 669 -19.77 -21.72 14.79
N THR A 670 -18.86 -22.61 15.16
CA THR A 670 -17.43 -22.44 14.89
C THR A 670 -17.14 -22.48 13.39
N VAL A 671 -17.68 -23.46 12.67
CA VAL A 671 -17.50 -23.55 11.21
C VAL A 671 -18.04 -22.29 10.53
N LYS A 672 -19.24 -21.86 10.89
CA LYS A 672 -19.84 -20.64 10.34
C LYS A 672 -18.98 -19.41 10.61
N LYS A 673 -18.62 -19.19 11.87
CA LYS A 673 -17.83 -18.01 12.30
C LYS A 673 -16.46 -17.97 11.65
N VAL A 674 -15.74 -19.08 11.64
CA VAL A 674 -14.40 -19.15 11.04
C VAL A 674 -14.45 -18.92 9.53
N THR A 675 -15.45 -19.49 8.85
CA THR A 675 -15.65 -19.29 7.41
C THR A 675 -15.90 -17.82 7.07
N GLU A 676 -16.83 -17.19 7.77
CA GLU A 676 -17.15 -15.76 7.60
C GLU A 676 -15.94 -14.87 7.90
N ASP A 677 -15.20 -15.19 8.97
CA ASP A 677 -14.04 -14.42 9.40
C ASP A 677 -12.85 -14.57 8.42
N PHE A 678 -12.67 -15.74 7.83
CA PHE A 678 -11.64 -15.92 6.79
C PHE A 678 -12.00 -15.14 5.51
N ASP A 679 -13.27 -15.13 5.13
CA ASP A 679 -13.73 -14.36 3.97
C ASP A 679 -13.51 -12.84 4.14
N THR A 680 -13.51 -12.36 5.37
CA THR A 680 -13.28 -10.93 5.72
C THR A 680 -11.90 -10.62 6.29
N LEU A 681 -10.98 -11.58 6.30
CA LEU A 681 -9.64 -11.45 6.91
C LEU A 681 -9.67 -11.07 8.40
N SER A 682 -10.71 -11.50 9.11
CA SER A 682 -10.92 -11.27 10.55
C SER A 682 -10.35 -12.44 11.37
N PHE A 683 -9.05 -12.69 11.24
CA PHE A 683 -8.40 -13.88 11.78
C PHE A 683 -8.39 -13.93 13.31
N ASN A 684 -8.29 -12.79 13.99
CA ASN A 684 -8.27 -12.72 15.45
C ASN A 684 -9.57 -13.27 16.06
N THR A 685 -10.71 -12.93 15.48
CA THR A 685 -12.03 -13.44 15.94
C THR A 685 -12.26 -14.90 15.56
N ALA A 686 -11.76 -15.33 14.40
CA ALA A 686 -11.76 -16.74 14.01
C ALA A 686 -10.98 -17.60 15.02
N ILE A 687 -9.80 -17.17 15.41
CA ILE A 687 -8.96 -17.87 16.40
C ILE A 687 -9.64 -17.92 17.76
N SER A 688 -10.26 -16.81 18.19
CA SER A 688 -11.06 -16.80 19.42
C SER A 688 -12.15 -17.85 19.41
N GLN A 689 -12.85 -18.02 18.28
CA GLN A 689 -13.89 -19.03 18.13
C GLN A 689 -13.32 -20.45 18.15
N LEU A 690 -12.15 -20.68 17.56
CA LEU A 690 -11.45 -21.98 17.67
C LEU A 690 -11.10 -22.31 19.12
N MET A 691 -10.70 -21.31 19.91
CA MET A 691 -10.43 -21.47 21.34
C MET A 691 -11.70 -21.82 22.11
N VAL A 692 -12.83 -21.20 21.79
CA VAL A 692 -14.14 -21.52 22.37
C VAL A 692 -14.49 -22.99 22.11
N PHE A 693 -14.34 -23.48 20.91
CA PHE A 693 -14.61 -24.89 20.57
C PHE A 693 -13.75 -25.86 21.39
N ILE A 694 -12.45 -25.60 21.50
CA ILE A 694 -11.52 -26.44 22.29
C ILE A 694 -11.91 -26.43 23.77
N ASN A 695 -12.29 -25.27 24.31
CA ASN A 695 -12.76 -25.18 25.70
C ASN A 695 -14.00 -26.04 25.95
N GLU A 696 -14.96 -26.05 25.02
CA GLU A 696 -16.13 -26.90 25.11
C GLU A 696 -15.78 -28.39 24.99
N CYS A 697 -14.84 -28.76 24.13
CA CYS A 697 -14.35 -30.13 24.04
C CYS A 697 -13.74 -30.64 25.36
N TYR A 698 -13.04 -29.79 26.10
CA TYR A 698 -12.49 -30.16 27.41
C TYR A 698 -13.56 -30.40 28.48
N LYS A 699 -14.75 -29.81 28.35
CA LYS A 699 -15.85 -29.95 29.29
C LYS A 699 -16.67 -31.25 29.08
N THR A 700 -16.61 -31.83 27.88
CA THR A 700 -17.37 -33.05 27.54
C THR A 700 -16.58 -34.31 27.87
N ASN A 701 -17.26 -35.44 28.08
CA ASN A 701 -16.63 -36.74 28.30
C ASN A 701 -16.14 -37.36 26.98
N GLU A 702 -16.88 -37.15 25.91
CA GLU A 702 -16.60 -37.66 24.56
C GLU A 702 -16.64 -36.54 23.56
N VAL A 703 -15.81 -36.66 22.50
CA VAL A 703 -15.75 -35.71 21.39
C VAL A 703 -15.92 -36.51 20.10
N TYR A 704 -16.89 -36.12 19.30
CA TYR A 704 -17.21 -36.73 18.02
C TYR A 704 -16.05 -36.51 17.02
N LYS A 705 -15.44 -37.57 16.54
CA LYS A 705 -14.25 -37.53 15.69
C LYS A 705 -14.38 -36.61 14.46
N PRO A 706 -15.51 -36.65 13.70
CA PRO A 706 -15.69 -35.71 12.58
C PRO A 706 -15.60 -34.23 12.98
N TYR A 707 -15.97 -33.86 14.19
CA TYR A 707 -15.84 -32.48 14.68
C TYR A 707 -14.40 -32.10 14.99
N ILE A 708 -13.59 -33.03 15.48
CA ILE A 708 -12.14 -32.85 15.63
C ILE A 708 -11.48 -32.72 14.26
N GLU A 709 -11.86 -33.55 13.30
CA GLU A 709 -11.32 -33.47 11.92
C GLU A 709 -11.68 -32.13 11.24
N GLY A 710 -12.90 -31.67 11.41
CA GLY A 710 -13.34 -30.33 10.95
C GLY A 710 -12.57 -29.21 11.62
N PHE A 711 -12.34 -29.31 12.92
CA PHE A 711 -11.52 -28.36 13.66
C PHE A 711 -10.07 -28.31 13.13
N VAL A 712 -9.44 -29.45 12.91
CA VAL A 712 -8.08 -29.53 12.38
C VAL A 712 -7.99 -28.89 10.98
N LYS A 713 -9.01 -29.10 10.15
CA LYS A 713 -9.12 -28.43 8.84
C LYS A 713 -9.19 -26.90 8.96
N MET A 714 -9.91 -26.37 9.94
CA MET A 714 -10.01 -24.94 10.20
C MET A 714 -8.72 -24.35 10.81
N LEU A 715 -8.03 -25.14 11.62
CA LEU A 715 -6.76 -24.73 12.24
C LEU A 715 -5.60 -24.74 11.24
N ALA A 716 -5.58 -25.68 10.31
CA ALA A 716 -4.46 -25.92 9.40
C ALA A 716 -4.03 -24.69 8.57
N PRO A 717 -4.90 -23.84 8.06
CA PRO A 717 -4.47 -22.62 7.38
C PRO A 717 -3.65 -21.68 8.27
N ILE A 718 -3.95 -21.62 9.54
CA ILE A 718 -3.28 -20.77 10.53
C ILE A 718 -1.98 -21.43 11.00
N ALA A 719 -2.06 -22.70 11.40
CA ALA A 719 -0.99 -23.50 11.98
C ALA A 719 -0.80 -24.79 11.16
N PRO A 720 -0.19 -24.70 9.97
CA PRO A 720 -0.21 -25.79 9.01
C PRO A 720 0.61 -27.02 9.41
N HIS A 721 1.68 -26.86 10.17
CA HIS A 721 2.51 -27.98 10.58
C HIS A 721 1.80 -28.89 11.57
N ILE A 722 1.25 -28.32 12.64
CA ILE A 722 0.44 -29.08 13.60
C ILE A 722 -0.84 -29.61 12.95
N GLY A 723 -1.42 -28.86 12.03
CA GLY A 723 -2.59 -29.29 11.26
C GLY A 723 -2.32 -30.54 10.44
N GLU A 724 -1.25 -30.58 9.70
CA GLU A 724 -0.81 -31.77 8.94
C GLU A 724 -0.50 -32.96 9.86
N GLU A 725 0.22 -32.73 10.97
CA GLU A 725 0.59 -33.80 11.90
C GLU A 725 -0.64 -34.42 12.57
N LEU A 726 -1.58 -33.62 13.04
CA LEU A 726 -2.81 -34.09 13.63
C LEU A 726 -3.69 -34.83 12.61
N TRP A 727 -3.75 -34.35 11.39
CA TRP A 727 -4.47 -35.01 10.29
C TRP A 727 -3.90 -36.40 9.99
N ASP A 728 -2.58 -36.50 9.87
CA ASP A 728 -1.85 -37.76 9.70
C ASP A 728 -2.11 -38.73 10.88
N ARG A 729 -2.01 -38.23 12.12
CA ARG A 729 -2.26 -39.03 13.35
C ARG A 729 -3.68 -39.54 13.47
N LEU A 730 -4.66 -38.80 12.92
CA LEU A 730 -6.07 -39.23 12.87
C LEU A 730 -6.34 -40.34 11.84
N GLY A 731 -5.31 -40.78 11.10
CA GLY A 731 -5.37 -41.93 10.21
C GLY A 731 -5.55 -41.60 8.72
N HIS A 732 -5.28 -40.38 8.33
CA HIS A 732 -5.40 -39.92 6.96
C HIS A 732 -4.04 -39.98 6.24
N GLU A 733 -3.98 -40.58 5.07
CA GLU A 733 -2.75 -40.77 4.28
C GLU A 733 -2.42 -39.55 3.39
N ASN A 734 -3.43 -38.77 3.02
CA ASN A 734 -3.27 -37.62 2.14
C ASN A 734 -3.06 -36.34 2.95
N THR A 735 -2.34 -35.38 2.35
CA THR A 735 -2.17 -34.05 2.95
C THR A 735 -3.51 -33.36 3.23
N ILE A 736 -3.58 -32.63 4.34
CA ILE A 736 -4.76 -31.81 4.69
C ILE A 736 -4.97 -30.63 3.72
N THR A 737 -3.94 -30.24 2.99
CA THR A 737 -3.92 -29.05 2.13
C THR A 737 -5.08 -28.98 1.14
N TYR A 738 -5.49 -30.11 0.59
CA TYR A 738 -6.57 -30.19 -0.42
C TYR A 738 -7.84 -30.86 0.09
N GLN A 739 -7.96 -31.07 1.38
CA GLN A 739 -9.20 -31.62 1.96
C GLN A 739 -10.33 -30.59 1.89
N PRO A 740 -11.59 -31.04 1.67
CA PRO A 740 -12.71 -30.11 1.60
C PRO A 740 -12.90 -29.31 2.88
N TRP A 741 -13.09 -28.01 2.73
CA TRP A 741 -13.43 -27.14 3.87
C TRP A 741 -14.71 -27.62 4.56
N PRO A 742 -14.78 -27.63 5.90
CA PRO A 742 -15.95 -28.12 6.61
C PRO A 742 -17.18 -27.26 6.33
N THR A 743 -18.34 -27.91 6.32
CA THR A 743 -19.65 -27.28 6.17
C THR A 743 -20.40 -27.25 7.50
N PHE A 744 -21.34 -26.34 7.64
CA PHE A 744 -22.19 -26.26 8.84
C PHE A 744 -23.67 -26.46 8.51
N ASP A 745 -24.42 -26.93 9.50
CA ASP A 745 -25.86 -27.11 9.41
C ASP A 745 -26.57 -25.96 10.16
N GLU A 746 -27.27 -25.10 9.39
CA GLU A 746 -27.96 -23.94 9.96
C GLU A 746 -29.04 -24.30 10.95
N SER A 747 -29.68 -25.49 10.83
CA SER A 747 -30.69 -25.95 11.77
C SER A 747 -30.16 -26.16 13.19
N LEU A 748 -28.84 -26.41 13.30
CA LEU A 748 -28.15 -26.61 14.60
C LEU A 748 -27.64 -25.30 15.22
N LEU A 749 -27.78 -24.17 14.51
CA LEU A 749 -27.40 -22.84 15.01
C LEU A 749 -28.53 -22.15 15.77
N VAL A 750 -29.74 -22.61 15.62
CA VAL A 750 -30.93 -22.03 16.26
C VAL A 750 -30.90 -22.31 17.75
N ASP A 751 -30.94 -21.27 18.57
CA ASP A 751 -31.19 -21.44 19.99
C ASP A 751 -32.63 -21.86 20.20
N ASP A 752 -32.85 -23.02 20.71
CA ASP A 752 -34.18 -23.49 21.14
C ASP A 752 -34.67 -22.69 22.36
N GLU A 753 -33.77 -21.97 23.03
CA GLU A 753 -34.07 -21.14 24.18
C GLU A 753 -33.64 -19.68 23.95
N VAL A 754 -34.36 -18.78 24.59
CA VAL A 754 -34.03 -17.34 24.63
C VAL A 754 -34.08 -16.82 26.05
N GLU A 755 -33.10 -16.03 26.47
CA GLU A 755 -33.14 -15.33 27.77
C GLU A 755 -34.14 -14.15 27.67
N ILE A 756 -35.14 -14.18 28.54
CA ILE A 756 -36.08 -13.08 28.71
C ILE A 756 -35.89 -12.38 30.05
N VAL A 757 -36.20 -11.11 30.08
CA VAL A 757 -36.19 -10.31 31.31
C VAL A 757 -37.57 -10.32 31.95
N VAL A 758 -37.65 -10.64 33.25
CA VAL A 758 -38.87 -10.51 34.02
C VAL A 758 -38.82 -9.28 34.92
N GLN A 759 -39.80 -8.42 34.75
CA GLN A 759 -39.92 -7.17 35.49
C GLN A 759 -41.17 -7.21 36.40
N VAL A 760 -41.05 -6.58 37.54
CA VAL A 760 -42.19 -6.24 38.39
C VAL A 760 -42.27 -4.73 38.55
N ASN A 761 -43.36 -4.12 38.10
CA ASN A 761 -43.56 -2.70 38.06
C ASN A 761 -42.41 -1.95 37.38
N GLY A 762 -41.91 -2.49 36.22
CA GLY A 762 -40.85 -1.93 35.42
C GLY A 762 -39.41 -2.15 35.96
N LYS A 763 -39.25 -2.82 37.13
CA LYS A 763 -37.94 -3.16 37.70
C LYS A 763 -37.61 -4.61 37.42
N VAL A 764 -36.43 -4.88 36.87
CA VAL A 764 -35.92 -6.23 36.61
C VAL A 764 -35.80 -7.02 37.91
N ARG A 765 -36.41 -8.21 37.94
CA ARG A 765 -36.42 -9.12 39.11
C ARG A 765 -35.80 -10.46 38.80
N ALA A 766 -35.89 -10.92 37.55
CA ALA A 766 -35.27 -12.14 37.10
C ALA A 766 -34.89 -12.06 35.62
N LYS A 767 -33.97 -12.92 35.25
CA LYS A 767 -33.66 -13.29 33.87
C LYS A 767 -33.86 -14.81 33.81
N ILE A 768 -34.66 -15.28 32.84
CA ILE A 768 -34.97 -16.69 32.68
C ILE A 768 -34.78 -17.13 31.23
N ASN A 769 -34.22 -18.31 31.04
CA ASN A 769 -34.19 -18.94 29.74
C ASN A 769 -35.50 -19.69 29.48
N ILE A 770 -36.10 -19.41 28.35
CA ILE A 770 -37.36 -20.04 27.96
C ILE A 770 -37.25 -20.56 26.52
N PRO A 771 -37.98 -21.65 26.16
CA PRO A 771 -38.12 -22.06 24.77
C PRO A 771 -38.63 -20.91 23.89
N LYS A 772 -38.07 -20.79 22.67
CA LYS A 772 -38.45 -19.71 21.74
C LYS A 772 -39.89 -19.74 21.29
N ASP A 773 -40.48 -20.93 21.23
CA ASP A 773 -41.81 -21.16 20.68
C ASP A 773 -42.93 -21.06 21.74
N LEU A 774 -42.63 -20.59 22.94
CA LEU A 774 -43.64 -20.42 23.99
C LEU A 774 -44.67 -19.35 23.61
N SER A 775 -45.93 -19.68 23.89
CA SER A 775 -47.03 -18.71 23.83
C SER A 775 -46.86 -17.62 24.91
N LYS A 776 -47.58 -16.51 24.74
CA LYS A 776 -47.54 -15.42 25.72
C LYS A 776 -48.04 -15.89 27.09
N GLU A 777 -49.04 -16.75 27.10
CA GLU A 777 -49.61 -17.35 28.32
C GLU A 777 -48.58 -18.22 29.07
N GLU A 778 -47.88 -19.10 28.34
CA GLU A 778 -46.82 -19.94 28.91
C GLU A 778 -45.62 -19.10 29.42
N MET A 779 -45.26 -18.03 28.72
CA MET A 779 -44.25 -17.08 29.21
C MET A 779 -44.65 -16.40 30.51
N GLN A 780 -45.91 -16.01 30.63
CA GLN A 780 -46.49 -15.39 31.84
C GLN A 780 -46.47 -16.38 33.03
N ASP A 781 -46.86 -17.62 32.81
CA ASP A 781 -46.87 -18.66 33.84
C ASP A 781 -45.47 -18.97 34.34
N LEU A 782 -44.48 -19.10 33.42
CA LEU A 782 -43.09 -19.28 33.82
C LEU A 782 -42.50 -18.10 34.59
N ALA A 783 -42.82 -16.88 34.16
CA ALA A 783 -42.39 -15.68 34.88
C ALA A 783 -42.98 -15.61 36.30
N LEU A 784 -44.24 -15.92 36.46
CA LEU A 784 -44.94 -15.94 37.78
C LEU A 784 -44.43 -17.08 38.67
N SER A 785 -43.92 -18.16 38.10
CA SER A 785 -43.41 -19.31 38.86
C SER A 785 -41.97 -19.09 39.40
N ASN A 786 -41.26 -18.08 38.90
CA ASN A 786 -39.89 -17.79 39.32
C ASN A 786 -39.83 -17.29 40.78
N ASP A 787 -38.96 -17.82 41.60
CA ASP A 787 -38.90 -17.54 43.03
C ASP A 787 -38.61 -16.08 43.38
N ASN A 788 -37.70 -15.41 42.60
CA ASN A 788 -37.41 -13.98 42.78
C ASN A 788 -38.62 -13.10 42.46
N VAL A 789 -39.42 -13.51 41.48
CA VAL A 789 -40.64 -12.83 41.08
C VAL A 789 -41.70 -13.02 42.14
N LYS A 790 -41.88 -14.26 42.63
CA LYS A 790 -42.82 -14.56 43.71
C LYS A 790 -42.56 -13.68 44.95
N MET A 791 -41.29 -13.60 45.37
CA MET A 791 -40.89 -12.73 46.48
C MET A 791 -41.19 -11.25 46.22
N SER A 792 -41.08 -10.81 44.99
CA SER A 792 -41.32 -9.39 44.61
C SER A 792 -42.80 -9.00 44.57
N ILE A 793 -43.71 -9.99 44.45
CA ILE A 793 -45.15 -9.79 44.38
C ILE A 793 -45.86 -10.27 45.68
N GLU A 794 -45.12 -10.82 46.62
CA GLU A 794 -45.70 -11.31 47.91
C GLU A 794 -46.45 -10.17 48.61
N GLY A 795 -47.69 -10.44 48.99
CA GLY A 795 -48.58 -9.47 49.64
C GLY A 795 -49.19 -8.41 48.70
N LYS A 796 -49.00 -8.56 47.43
CA LYS A 796 -49.52 -7.65 46.36
C LYS A 796 -50.51 -8.34 45.48
N GLU A 797 -51.49 -7.60 44.98
CA GLU A 797 -52.45 -8.10 44.00
C GLU A 797 -51.89 -7.90 42.58
N VAL A 798 -51.75 -8.96 41.81
CA VAL A 798 -51.31 -8.86 40.40
C VAL A 798 -52.46 -8.31 39.56
N LYS A 799 -52.33 -7.13 39.03
CA LYS A 799 -53.33 -6.45 38.21
C LYS A 799 -53.21 -6.78 36.73
N LYS A 800 -52.00 -6.94 36.20
CA LYS A 800 -51.77 -7.25 34.78
C LYS A 800 -50.40 -7.89 34.56
N VAL A 801 -50.34 -8.83 33.64
CA VAL A 801 -49.07 -9.40 33.15
C VAL A 801 -48.97 -9.16 31.64
N ILE A 802 -47.88 -8.54 31.23
CA ILE A 802 -47.62 -8.17 29.84
C ILE A 802 -46.43 -8.98 29.34
N ALA A 803 -46.67 -9.89 28.42
CA ALA A 803 -45.60 -10.65 27.74
C ALA A 803 -45.32 -10.10 26.36
N VAL A 804 -44.05 -9.79 26.12
CA VAL A 804 -43.51 -9.46 24.78
C VAL A 804 -42.70 -10.66 24.31
N PRO A 805 -43.15 -11.39 23.26
CA PRO A 805 -42.51 -12.60 22.79
C PRO A 805 -40.99 -12.46 22.66
N GLN A 806 -40.25 -13.42 23.17
CA GLN A 806 -38.79 -13.50 23.10
C GLN A 806 -38.01 -12.30 23.70
N LYS A 807 -38.65 -11.44 24.46
CA LYS A 807 -38.02 -10.24 25.04
C LYS A 807 -38.20 -10.07 26.53
N LEU A 808 -39.42 -9.95 26.99
CA LEU A 808 -39.67 -9.68 28.39
C LEU A 808 -41.09 -10.03 28.85
N VAL A 809 -41.24 -10.20 30.15
CA VAL A 809 -42.53 -10.24 30.85
C VAL A 809 -42.51 -9.14 31.91
N ASN A 810 -43.49 -8.24 31.89
CA ASN A 810 -43.65 -7.21 32.94
C ASN A 810 -44.93 -7.45 33.71
N ILE A 811 -44.80 -7.62 35.04
CA ILE A 811 -45.89 -7.87 35.99
C ILE A 811 -46.22 -6.56 36.71
N VAL A 812 -47.46 -6.15 36.61
CA VAL A 812 -47.96 -4.99 37.32
C VAL A 812 -48.68 -5.46 38.56
N ALA A 813 -48.15 -5.20 39.74
CA ALA A 813 -48.66 -5.62 41.03
C ALA A 813 -48.78 -4.40 41.99
N LYS A 814 -49.87 -4.33 42.69
CA LYS A 814 -50.13 -3.26 43.69
C LYS A 814 -50.47 -3.88 45.07
#